data_814c9b73d44e481d8dbefe3dafb8963a
#
_entry.id   814c9b73d44e481d8dbefe3dafb8963a
#
_cell.length_a   1.000
_cell.length_b   1.000
_cell.length_c   1.000
_cell.angle_alpha   90.00
_cell.angle_beta   90.00
_cell.angle_gamma   90.00
#
_symmetry.space_group_name_H-M   'P 1'
#
loop_
_entity.id
_entity.type
_entity.pdbx_description
1 polymer ?
#
loop_
_entity_poly.entity_id
_entity_poly.type
_entity_poly.pdbx_seq_one_letter_code
_entity_poly.pdbx_strand_id
1 'polypeptide(L)'
;VAIKAIFVGINKHLDATIPELGGARRDATALWALFTDTVEGLAGRLLVDEAATHAEVSRAILGTLSAAGQDDVVVITFAGHGSPDGNLVLFDTNAADLSSTGLSMAGLADAFKATKARAVLCVLDCCFSGQAPARVLEAAARPRSAFALTGIYGEGRILLAACATNESAWEQPGTGHGLLTHAVIEALTGAVGDSVSFPEIAGEIIRLARVEAERISVTQTPVFLGNVQGGLVFPALKRGDNYAAAFPARAVQQMSGSFAEFSAHGFPPEIVDQWTTDFPRGLNALQLKAVNEHGVLSGRSLLVVAPTSSGKTMIGELAAIQAVTAGKKAAFLLPYRALVNEKFEEFSERYGPAGLRVVRCSGDATDGIGPVLGGRYDLGFFTYETFLNLALGSPRLLNQLGLVVLDEGQFITDPNRGITVELICALLLRARQRGIEPQLVILSAVIGNLNSFDRWLDLPLLMSRERPVPLVEGVLDRRGTFQFVDADGTTKTEALLPAHRIVQRRDKPSSQDVIVPLVQQLVAQGEKLLVFRNMRGPAQGCAKYLSRELGLGPATTVLDVLPTQDLTGASQDLRECLAGGTAFHNTNLLRAEREAVEKGYRNTGGGIHALVATTTLAAGINTPASTVILAENEFVGEDGRPFTVAEYKNMAGRAGRLGYNETGKAIILADTPMERAQLFQKYVLGVPEDVKSSFQQRDLPTWTLRLLSQVRGVRATEIPGLLVNTFGGYSASRANPQWIAIVEHEVTALVERLLQAGLAEREGELIHLTLLGRACGASSLSFESSLRLVELMKQLNAAQTSPTQVLAMVQVLDEMVAIYTPVMKRGRSESVRANDVAQRYGHAMTQALQRYCRDEIEFWCRCKRAALLYDWIEGTPVDVLEKRFSTTPFGGAVGYGNIIGIADATRFHLRSTHQILSALFPDQPTFLAGLDEVLQRLEFGLPAGALPLTNLPLALTRGQYLGRFNAGCLTPEAVNDLSGERLEACIGPASASLLRLQA
;
A
#
# COMPACT_ATOMS: atom_id res chain seq x y z
N VAL A 1 32.80 -37.26 -25.90
CA VAL A 1 32.78 -36.18 -24.89
C VAL A 1 31.36 -36.10 -24.35
N ALA A 2 31.13 -36.54 -23.12
CA ALA A 2 29.81 -36.38 -22.50
C ALA A 2 29.78 -35.08 -21.70
N ILE A 3 28.66 -34.36 -21.79
CA ILE A 3 28.38 -33.19 -20.93
C ILE A 3 27.56 -33.68 -19.74
N LYS A 4 28.09 -33.48 -18.54
CA LYS A 4 27.41 -33.74 -17.28
C LYS A 4 27.09 -32.41 -16.62
N ALA A 5 25.87 -32.18 -16.20
CA ALA A 5 25.46 -30.85 -15.73
C ALA A 5 24.62 -30.88 -14.46
N ILE A 6 24.83 -29.87 -13.60
CA ILE A 6 24.06 -29.66 -12.39
C ILE A 6 23.58 -28.21 -12.40
N PHE A 7 22.27 -28.02 -12.25
CA PHE A 7 21.62 -26.73 -12.25
C PHE A 7 20.93 -26.55 -10.90
N VAL A 8 21.42 -25.59 -10.10
CA VAL A 8 20.89 -25.27 -8.76
C VAL A 8 20.28 -23.89 -8.76
N GLY A 9 19.05 -23.78 -8.28
CA GLY A 9 18.36 -22.48 -8.18
C GLY A 9 17.47 -22.40 -6.97
N ILE A 10 17.69 -21.40 -6.08
CA ILE A 10 17.04 -21.33 -4.78
C ILE A 10 16.41 -19.95 -4.59
N ASN A 11 15.09 -19.92 -4.63
CA ASN A 11 14.29 -18.73 -4.30
C ASN A 11 13.89 -18.72 -2.83
N LYS A 12 13.55 -19.89 -2.28
CA LYS A 12 12.98 -20.04 -0.93
C LYS A 12 13.99 -20.77 -0.02
N HIS A 13 13.95 -20.43 1.26
CA HIS A 13 14.79 -21.02 2.29
C HIS A 13 13.94 -21.51 3.46
N LEU A 14 14.39 -22.56 4.14
CA LEU A 14 13.75 -23.06 5.36
C LEU A 14 13.85 -22.02 6.49
N ASP A 15 14.98 -21.31 6.57
CA ASP A 15 15.17 -20.20 7.51
C ASP A 15 14.48 -18.94 6.98
N ALA A 16 13.39 -18.56 7.67
CA ALA A 16 12.58 -17.41 7.32
C ALA A 16 13.32 -16.04 7.46
N THR A 17 14.50 -16.00 8.04
CA THR A 17 15.31 -14.79 8.13
C THR A 17 16.10 -14.50 6.86
N ILE A 18 16.26 -15.52 5.96
CA ILE A 18 16.90 -15.36 4.66
C ILE A 18 15.86 -14.80 3.66
N PRO A 19 16.13 -13.66 3.01
CA PRO A 19 15.21 -13.08 2.03
C PRO A 19 14.96 -14.03 0.84
N GLU A 20 13.73 -14.07 0.35
CA GLU A 20 13.42 -14.81 -0.87
C GLU A 20 13.90 -14.07 -2.12
N LEU A 21 14.26 -14.83 -3.15
CA LEU A 21 14.60 -14.35 -4.48
C LEU A 21 13.44 -14.58 -5.46
N GLY A 22 13.48 -13.88 -6.60
CA GLY A 22 12.46 -14.04 -7.65
C GLY A 22 12.92 -14.90 -8.82
N GLY A 23 14.21 -14.85 -9.15
CA GLY A 23 14.76 -15.35 -10.40
C GLY A 23 15.54 -16.66 -10.31
N ALA A 24 16.10 -17.00 -9.16
CA ALA A 24 17.11 -18.08 -9.07
C ALA A 24 16.58 -19.46 -9.51
N ARG A 25 15.36 -19.83 -9.09
CA ARG A 25 14.71 -21.05 -9.57
C ARG A 25 14.50 -21.02 -11.08
N ARG A 26 14.07 -19.86 -11.61
CA ARG A 26 13.84 -19.63 -13.04
C ARG A 26 15.14 -19.79 -13.84
N ASP A 27 16.25 -19.29 -13.33
CA ASP A 27 17.58 -19.36 -13.93
C ASP A 27 18.04 -20.81 -14.12
N ALA A 28 18.01 -21.58 -13.04
CA ALA A 28 18.39 -22.98 -13.09
C ALA A 28 17.49 -23.80 -14.03
N THR A 29 16.17 -23.53 -14.00
CA THR A 29 15.20 -24.20 -14.86
C THR A 29 15.43 -23.87 -16.34
N ALA A 30 15.70 -22.58 -16.66
CA ALA A 30 15.94 -22.15 -18.04
C ALA A 30 17.22 -22.76 -18.61
N LEU A 31 18.32 -22.72 -17.86
CA LEU A 31 19.56 -23.32 -18.28
C LEU A 31 19.44 -24.85 -18.42
N TRP A 32 18.79 -25.52 -17.46
CA TRP A 32 18.53 -26.95 -17.55
C TRP A 32 17.73 -27.30 -18.81
N ALA A 33 16.67 -26.58 -19.10
CA ALA A 33 15.81 -26.83 -20.25
C ALA A 33 16.57 -26.62 -21.57
N LEU A 34 17.29 -25.51 -21.71
CA LEU A 34 18.08 -25.17 -22.90
C LEU A 34 19.18 -26.22 -23.16
N PHE A 35 19.90 -26.62 -22.12
CA PHE A 35 20.93 -27.67 -22.26
C PHE A 35 20.28 -29.02 -22.60
N THR A 36 19.14 -29.37 -22.01
CA THR A 36 18.42 -30.63 -22.28
C THR A 36 17.88 -30.66 -23.70
N ASP A 37 17.37 -29.53 -24.20
CA ASP A 37 16.86 -29.40 -25.57
C ASP A 37 17.95 -29.44 -26.63
N THR A 38 19.21 -29.14 -26.24
CA THR A 38 20.28 -28.97 -27.21
C THR A 38 21.29 -30.14 -27.18
N VAL A 39 21.59 -30.66 -26.01
CA VAL A 39 22.65 -31.68 -25.84
C VAL A 39 22.04 -33.08 -25.74
N GLU A 40 22.16 -33.86 -26.81
CA GLU A 40 21.65 -35.22 -26.84
C GLU A 40 22.35 -36.09 -25.78
N GLY A 41 21.58 -36.77 -24.95
CA GLY A 41 22.12 -37.65 -23.89
C GLY A 41 22.71 -36.87 -22.69
N LEU A 42 22.32 -35.63 -22.47
CA LEU A 42 22.76 -34.83 -21.31
C LEU A 42 22.45 -35.53 -19.99
N ALA A 43 23.49 -35.83 -19.19
CA ALA A 43 23.31 -36.25 -17.81
C ALA A 43 23.13 -34.99 -16.91
N GLY A 44 21.94 -34.40 -16.94
CA GLY A 44 21.62 -33.12 -16.25
C GLY A 44 20.72 -33.34 -15.02
N ARG A 45 21.09 -32.73 -13.87
CA ARG A 45 20.23 -32.67 -12.67
C ARG A 45 19.82 -31.26 -12.39
N LEU A 46 18.50 -31.08 -12.20
CA LEU A 46 17.92 -29.82 -11.75
C LEU A 46 17.55 -29.93 -10.25
N LEU A 47 18.07 -29.02 -9.42
CA LEU A 47 17.84 -28.96 -7.99
C LEU A 47 17.33 -27.55 -7.67
N VAL A 48 16.05 -27.44 -7.29
CA VAL A 48 15.42 -26.14 -7.02
C VAL A 48 14.68 -26.14 -5.69
N ASP A 49 14.77 -25.02 -4.98
CA ASP A 49 14.09 -24.79 -3.70
C ASP A 49 14.25 -25.99 -2.73
N GLU A 50 13.16 -26.63 -2.31
CA GLU A 50 13.15 -27.73 -1.32
C GLU A 50 14.03 -28.94 -1.73
N ALA A 51 14.28 -29.11 -3.02
CA ALA A 51 15.18 -30.17 -3.52
C ALA A 51 16.67 -29.78 -3.43
N ALA A 52 16.97 -28.49 -3.20
CA ALA A 52 18.34 -27.97 -3.15
C ALA A 52 18.88 -27.92 -1.71
N THR A 53 18.76 -29.02 -0.95
CA THR A 53 19.36 -29.15 0.38
C THR A 53 20.87 -29.35 0.31
N HIS A 54 21.57 -29.03 1.40
CA HIS A 54 23.04 -29.25 1.51
C HIS A 54 23.46 -30.66 1.15
N ALA A 55 22.73 -31.67 1.64
CA ALA A 55 23.03 -33.06 1.37
C ALA A 55 22.85 -33.42 -0.11
N GLU A 56 21.77 -32.97 -0.76
CA GLU A 56 21.48 -33.30 -2.16
C GLU A 56 22.37 -32.54 -3.12
N VAL A 57 22.63 -31.25 -2.90
CA VAL A 57 23.51 -30.43 -3.75
C VAL A 57 24.95 -30.95 -3.65
N SER A 58 25.46 -31.20 -2.43
CA SER A 58 26.80 -31.74 -2.21
C SER A 58 26.95 -33.13 -2.87
N ARG A 59 25.97 -34.02 -2.67
CA ARG A 59 25.98 -35.36 -3.30
C ARG A 59 25.99 -35.27 -4.82
N ALA A 60 25.18 -34.39 -5.41
CA ALA A 60 25.11 -34.21 -6.85
C ALA A 60 26.42 -33.68 -7.42
N ILE A 61 26.99 -32.63 -6.83
CA ILE A 61 28.26 -32.04 -7.31
C ILE A 61 29.42 -33.00 -7.15
N LEU A 62 29.63 -33.53 -5.94
CA LEU A 62 30.75 -34.44 -5.67
C LEU A 62 30.62 -35.75 -6.45
N GLY A 63 29.41 -36.30 -6.56
CA GLY A 63 29.13 -37.50 -7.35
C GLY A 63 29.41 -37.30 -8.83
N THR A 64 28.99 -36.14 -9.40
CA THR A 64 29.26 -35.85 -10.82
C THR A 64 30.72 -35.60 -11.10
N LEU A 65 31.42 -34.84 -10.24
CA LEU A 65 32.84 -34.57 -10.38
C LEU A 65 33.73 -35.87 -10.24
N SER A 66 33.35 -36.75 -9.31
CA SER A 66 34.07 -38.02 -9.11
C SER A 66 33.84 -39.06 -10.23
N ALA A 67 32.63 -39.05 -10.81
CA ALA A 67 32.24 -39.93 -11.91
C ALA A 67 32.66 -39.42 -13.32
N ALA A 68 33.24 -38.22 -13.40
CA ALA A 68 33.67 -37.65 -14.67
C ALA A 68 34.96 -38.30 -15.17
N GLY A 69 34.97 -38.69 -16.44
CA GLY A 69 36.16 -39.24 -17.16
C GLY A 69 37.03 -38.14 -17.76
N GLN A 70 38.18 -38.52 -18.32
CA GLN A 70 39.17 -37.57 -18.89
C GLN A 70 38.66 -36.81 -20.12
N ASP A 71 37.63 -37.30 -20.78
CA ASP A 71 37.02 -36.62 -21.95
C ASP A 71 35.75 -35.85 -21.60
N ASP A 72 35.26 -35.94 -20.37
CA ASP A 72 33.99 -35.34 -19.96
C ASP A 72 34.12 -33.84 -19.63
N VAL A 73 33.08 -33.12 -19.92
CA VAL A 73 32.87 -31.70 -19.50
C VAL A 73 31.81 -31.67 -18.43
N VAL A 74 32.10 -31.02 -17.30
CA VAL A 74 31.14 -30.82 -16.20
C VAL A 74 30.71 -29.37 -16.18
N VAL A 75 29.41 -29.15 -16.17
CA VAL A 75 28.79 -27.81 -16.03
C VAL A 75 28.07 -27.73 -14.70
N ILE A 76 28.40 -26.75 -13.89
CA ILE A 76 27.74 -26.50 -12.61
C ILE A 76 27.20 -25.06 -12.62
N THR A 77 25.91 -24.89 -12.46
CA THR A 77 25.31 -23.56 -12.33
C THR A 77 24.65 -23.45 -10.98
N PHE A 78 24.84 -22.30 -10.34
CA PHE A 78 24.22 -21.96 -9.09
C PHE A 78 23.64 -20.55 -9.19
N ALA A 79 22.34 -20.42 -8.94
CA ALA A 79 21.65 -19.15 -8.78
C ALA A 79 21.03 -19.11 -7.37
N GLY A 80 21.33 -18.07 -6.58
CA GLY A 80 20.89 -17.99 -5.19
C GLY A 80 21.66 -16.97 -4.37
N HIS A 81 21.56 -17.06 -3.05
CA HIS A 81 22.37 -16.24 -2.14
C HIS A 81 23.76 -16.79 -1.95
N GLY A 82 24.73 -15.90 -1.77
CA GLY A 82 26.08 -16.23 -1.31
C GLY A 82 26.40 -15.45 -0.03
N SER A 83 27.31 -16.02 0.79
CA SER A 83 27.76 -15.37 2.01
C SER A 83 29.11 -14.68 1.83
N PRO A 84 29.42 -13.63 2.63
CA PRO A 84 30.73 -12.97 2.62
C PRO A 84 31.89 -13.90 2.93
N ASP A 85 31.63 -14.98 3.68
CA ASP A 85 32.63 -15.98 4.07
C ASP A 85 32.92 -17.03 2.97
N GLY A 86 32.29 -16.86 1.79
CA GLY A 86 32.49 -17.74 0.65
C GLY A 86 31.72 -19.05 0.72
N ASN A 87 30.51 -19.03 1.27
CA ASN A 87 29.58 -20.14 1.24
C ASN A 87 28.38 -19.84 0.32
N LEU A 88 27.90 -20.84 -0.41
CA LEU A 88 26.65 -20.81 -1.12
C LEU A 88 25.52 -21.16 -0.15
N VAL A 89 24.46 -20.35 -0.16
CA VAL A 89 23.31 -20.50 0.73
C VAL A 89 22.30 -21.45 0.09
N LEU A 90 22.05 -22.57 0.74
CA LEU A 90 21.16 -23.62 0.25
C LEU A 90 19.78 -23.55 0.92
N PHE A 91 18.86 -24.42 0.51
CA PHE A 91 17.49 -24.41 1.03
C PHE A 91 17.43 -24.57 2.56
N ASP A 92 18.23 -25.48 3.11
CA ASP A 92 18.29 -25.83 4.52
C ASP A 92 19.40 -25.09 5.31
N THR A 93 20.00 -24.06 4.72
CA THR A 93 21.02 -23.25 5.38
C THR A 93 20.41 -22.44 6.53
N ASN A 94 21.09 -22.45 7.68
CA ASN A 94 20.74 -21.63 8.85
C ASN A 94 21.56 -20.34 8.82
N ALA A 95 20.87 -19.19 8.85
CA ALA A 95 21.50 -17.88 8.81
C ALA A 95 22.40 -17.59 10.03
N ALA A 96 22.11 -18.19 11.18
CA ALA A 96 22.93 -18.05 12.40
C ALA A 96 24.23 -18.88 12.34
N ASP A 97 24.31 -19.89 11.45
CA ASP A 97 25.47 -20.78 11.29
C ASP A 97 25.74 -21.09 9.81
N LEU A 98 26.07 -20.06 9.04
CA LEU A 98 26.37 -20.16 7.61
C LEU A 98 27.60 -21.02 7.31
N SER A 99 28.56 -21.05 8.23
CA SER A 99 29.82 -21.76 8.03
C SER A 99 29.67 -23.28 8.03
N SER A 100 28.73 -23.81 8.81
CA SER A 100 28.50 -25.29 8.90
C SER A 100 27.36 -25.77 8.01
N THR A 101 26.38 -24.90 7.73
CA THR A 101 25.16 -25.25 6.98
C THR A 101 25.16 -24.80 5.52
N GLY A 102 26.04 -23.86 5.15
CA GLY A 102 26.26 -23.44 3.76
C GLY A 102 27.26 -24.34 3.01
N LEU A 103 27.17 -24.36 1.69
CA LEU A 103 28.12 -25.09 0.86
C LEU A 103 29.40 -24.28 0.65
N SER A 104 30.51 -24.77 1.22
CA SER A 104 31.79 -24.06 1.18
C SER A 104 32.42 -24.04 -0.21
N MET A 105 32.78 -22.85 -0.69
CA MET A 105 33.52 -22.66 -1.94
C MET A 105 34.94 -23.30 -1.88
N ALA A 106 35.57 -23.33 -0.70
CA ALA A 106 36.83 -23.98 -0.50
C ALA A 106 36.71 -25.50 -0.71
N GLY A 107 35.66 -26.13 -0.18
CA GLY A 107 35.36 -27.53 -0.40
C GLY A 107 35.06 -27.87 -1.87
N LEU A 108 34.39 -26.98 -2.59
CA LEU A 108 34.19 -27.13 -4.04
C LEU A 108 35.51 -27.01 -4.82
N ALA A 109 36.39 -26.08 -4.42
CA ALA A 109 37.71 -25.94 -5.05
C ALA A 109 38.55 -27.22 -4.94
N ASP A 110 38.52 -27.90 -3.80
CA ASP A 110 39.23 -29.17 -3.61
C ASP A 110 38.62 -30.28 -4.47
N ALA A 111 37.30 -30.34 -4.61
CA ALA A 111 36.62 -31.28 -5.50
C ALA A 111 36.97 -31.03 -6.99
N PHE A 112 37.07 -29.74 -7.39
CA PHE A 112 37.48 -29.38 -8.75
C PHE A 112 38.95 -29.74 -9.06
N LYS A 113 39.83 -29.71 -8.09
CA LYS A 113 41.19 -30.17 -8.24
C LYS A 113 41.27 -31.70 -8.37
N ALA A 114 40.43 -32.42 -7.66
CA ALA A 114 40.46 -33.89 -7.60
C ALA A 114 39.79 -34.56 -8.81
N THR A 115 38.91 -33.89 -9.55
CA THR A 115 38.18 -34.47 -10.69
C THR A 115 39.10 -34.78 -11.88
N LYS A 116 38.80 -35.88 -12.58
CA LYS A 116 39.45 -36.27 -13.84
C LYS A 116 38.80 -35.62 -15.08
N ALA A 117 37.75 -34.79 -14.90
CA ALA A 117 37.06 -34.12 -16.00
C ALA A 117 38.06 -33.30 -16.84
N ARG A 118 37.90 -33.33 -18.16
CA ARG A 118 38.66 -32.52 -19.11
C ARG A 118 38.48 -31.02 -18.80
N ALA A 119 37.25 -30.61 -18.55
CA ALA A 119 36.94 -29.24 -18.16
C ALA A 119 35.77 -29.17 -17.18
N VAL A 120 35.79 -28.17 -16.31
CA VAL A 120 34.70 -27.81 -15.43
C VAL A 120 34.34 -26.35 -15.68
N LEU A 121 33.11 -26.11 -16.04
CA LEU A 121 32.51 -24.76 -16.09
C LEU A 121 31.63 -24.56 -14.86
N CYS A 122 31.96 -23.56 -14.06
CA CYS A 122 31.18 -23.14 -12.90
C CYS A 122 30.60 -21.76 -13.16
N VAL A 123 29.28 -21.63 -13.17
CA VAL A 123 28.57 -20.36 -13.32
C VAL A 123 27.85 -20.03 -12.00
N LEU A 124 28.23 -18.93 -11.37
CA LEU A 124 27.69 -18.50 -10.07
C LEU A 124 26.96 -17.19 -10.23
N ASP A 125 25.65 -17.27 -10.23
CA ASP A 125 24.77 -16.09 -10.21
C ASP A 125 24.31 -15.82 -8.77
N CYS A 126 25.24 -15.31 -7.96
CA CYS A 126 25.04 -15.01 -6.55
C CYS A 126 25.96 -13.87 -6.09
N CYS A 127 25.58 -13.22 -4.98
CA CYS A 127 26.38 -12.18 -4.34
C CYS A 127 27.41 -12.79 -3.38
N PHE A 128 28.64 -12.32 -3.47
CA PHE A 128 29.66 -12.56 -2.44
C PHE A 128 29.93 -11.35 -1.57
N SER A 129 29.17 -10.26 -1.74
CA SER A 129 29.30 -9.02 -0.98
C SER A 129 28.17 -8.89 0.03
N GLY A 130 28.50 -8.70 1.31
CA GLY A 130 27.54 -8.50 2.42
C GLY A 130 26.76 -7.18 2.41
N GLN A 131 26.41 -6.65 1.24
CA GLN A 131 25.55 -5.46 1.09
C GLN A 131 24.15 -5.77 0.56
N ALA A 132 23.71 -7.02 0.58
CA ALA A 132 22.28 -7.27 0.54
C ALA A 132 21.65 -6.75 1.84
N PRO A 133 20.48 -6.07 1.81
CA PRO A 133 19.83 -5.55 3.01
C PRO A 133 19.16 -6.68 3.82
N ALA A 134 19.88 -7.73 4.11
CA ALA A 134 19.49 -8.73 5.08
C ALA A 134 20.47 -8.63 6.26
N ARG A 135 20.01 -8.13 7.38
CA ARG A 135 20.72 -8.13 8.69
C ARG A 135 21.30 -9.51 9.05
N VAL A 136 20.84 -10.54 8.40
CA VAL A 136 21.24 -11.93 8.56
C VAL A 136 22.69 -12.18 8.09
N LEU A 137 23.20 -11.41 7.12
CA LEU A 137 24.55 -11.57 6.58
C LEU A 137 25.56 -10.57 7.20
N GLU A 138 25.10 -9.61 7.99
CA GLU A 138 25.94 -8.58 8.64
C GLU A 138 26.60 -9.03 9.95
N ALA A 139 26.19 -10.15 10.53
CA ALA A 139 26.65 -10.58 11.87
C ALA A 139 28.13 -11.01 11.95
N ALA A 140 28.87 -11.05 10.83
CA ALA A 140 30.30 -11.40 10.82
C ALA A 140 31.11 -10.45 9.93
N ALA A 141 31.30 -9.22 10.38
CA ALA A 141 32.27 -8.30 9.79
C ALA A 141 33.70 -8.80 10.05
N ARG A 142 34.20 -9.70 9.21
CA ARG A 142 35.63 -9.98 9.11
C ARG A 142 36.15 -9.53 7.75
N PRO A 143 37.42 -9.09 7.62
CA PRO A 143 37.96 -8.60 6.36
C PRO A 143 37.91 -9.72 5.31
N ARG A 144 37.27 -9.41 4.20
CA ARG A 144 37.01 -10.29 3.06
C ARG A 144 38.32 -10.82 2.49
N SER A 145 38.49 -12.14 2.41
CA SER A 145 39.59 -12.72 1.66
C SER A 145 39.17 -12.91 0.21
N ALA A 146 39.83 -12.23 -0.71
CA ALA A 146 39.82 -12.54 -2.14
C ALA A 146 40.19 -13.99 -2.45
N PHE A 147 40.55 -14.76 -1.44
CA PHE A 147 41.00 -16.14 -1.52
C PHE A 147 39.89 -17.16 -1.81
N ALA A 148 38.62 -16.87 -1.56
CA ALA A 148 37.55 -17.86 -1.75
C ALA A 148 37.36 -18.28 -3.22
N LEU A 149 37.69 -17.42 -4.18
CA LEU A 149 37.56 -17.74 -5.60
C LEU A 149 38.84 -18.32 -6.21
N THR A 150 40.02 -18.06 -5.64
CA THR A 150 41.32 -18.44 -6.21
C THR A 150 41.59 -19.93 -6.30
N GLY A 151 40.83 -20.78 -5.60
CA GLY A 151 40.95 -22.24 -5.63
C GLY A 151 40.03 -22.92 -6.66
N ILE A 152 39.08 -22.22 -7.27
CA ILE A 152 38.08 -22.83 -8.15
C ILE A 152 38.50 -22.82 -9.62
N TYR A 153 39.39 -21.93 -10.03
CA TYR A 153 39.88 -21.82 -11.40
C TYR A 153 41.35 -22.28 -11.57
N GLY A 154 41.67 -22.64 -12.77
CA GLY A 154 42.99 -23.12 -13.15
C GLY A 154 42.96 -23.72 -14.54
N GLU A 155 43.96 -24.56 -14.86
CA GLU A 155 44.00 -25.30 -16.13
C GLU A 155 42.80 -26.27 -16.21
N GLY A 156 41.95 -26.10 -17.24
CA GLY A 156 40.71 -26.87 -17.40
C GLY A 156 39.59 -26.52 -16.42
N ARG A 157 39.69 -25.42 -15.67
CA ARG A 157 38.68 -24.97 -14.69
C ARG A 157 38.30 -23.54 -14.96
N ILE A 158 37.07 -23.33 -15.28
CA ILE A 158 36.50 -22.00 -15.61
C ILE A 158 35.46 -21.61 -14.58
N LEU A 159 35.59 -20.39 -14.08
CA LEU A 159 34.63 -19.75 -13.22
C LEU A 159 34.07 -18.49 -13.89
N LEU A 160 32.75 -18.39 -13.97
CA LEU A 160 32.02 -17.20 -14.33
C LEU A 160 31.16 -16.80 -13.14
N ALA A 161 31.49 -15.67 -12.50
CA ALA A 161 30.77 -15.16 -11.32
C ALA A 161 29.99 -13.89 -11.69
N ALA A 162 28.83 -13.68 -11.06
CA ALA A 162 27.92 -12.58 -11.38
C ALA A 162 28.51 -11.20 -11.11
N CYS A 163 29.33 -11.06 -10.09
CA CYS A 163 29.81 -9.75 -9.66
C CYS A 163 31.18 -9.84 -8.97
N ALA A 164 31.89 -8.70 -8.92
CA ALA A 164 33.09 -8.53 -8.15
C ALA A 164 32.79 -8.58 -6.63
N THR A 165 33.84 -8.76 -5.81
CA THR A 165 33.72 -8.99 -4.35
C THR A 165 32.97 -7.90 -3.56
N ASN A 166 32.82 -6.71 -4.12
CA ASN A 166 32.16 -5.56 -3.48
C ASN A 166 30.82 -5.18 -4.12
N GLU A 167 30.32 -5.99 -5.04
CA GLU A 167 29.10 -5.73 -5.80
C GLU A 167 28.01 -6.74 -5.47
N SER A 168 26.76 -6.39 -5.76
CA SER A 168 25.60 -7.27 -5.63
C SER A 168 25.23 -7.85 -6.99
N ALA A 169 24.74 -9.09 -7.01
CA ALA A 169 24.05 -9.65 -8.17
C ALA A 169 22.59 -9.17 -8.19
N TRP A 170 22.10 -8.85 -9.37
CA TRP A 170 20.78 -8.29 -9.60
C TRP A 170 19.97 -9.15 -10.57
N GLU A 171 18.64 -9.06 -10.47
CA GLU A 171 17.72 -9.71 -11.40
C GLU A 171 17.33 -8.74 -12.52
N GLN A 172 17.18 -9.25 -13.75
CA GLN A 172 16.68 -8.50 -14.91
C GLN A 172 15.16 -8.43 -14.83
N PRO A 173 14.57 -7.23 -14.70
CA PRO A 173 13.14 -7.10 -14.37
C PRO A 173 12.20 -7.65 -15.44
N GLY A 174 12.57 -7.52 -16.73
CA GLY A 174 11.72 -7.96 -17.85
C GLY A 174 11.58 -9.48 -17.94
N THR A 175 12.68 -10.21 -17.82
CA THR A 175 12.70 -11.67 -17.94
C THR A 175 12.59 -12.37 -16.59
N GLY A 176 12.92 -11.68 -15.49
CA GLY A 176 13.00 -12.24 -14.15
C GLY A 176 14.15 -13.20 -13.96
N HIS A 177 15.17 -13.17 -14.81
CA HIS A 177 16.46 -13.89 -14.66
C HIS A 177 17.47 -13.04 -13.90
N GLY A 178 18.43 -13.64 -13.24
CA GLY A 178 19.64 -12.95 -12.81
C GLY A 178 20.35 -12.31 -14.01
N LEU A 179 20.97 -11.15 -13.84
CA LEU A 179 21.62 -10.42 -14.96
C LEU A 179 22.71 -11.27 -15.63
N LEU A 180 23.49 -12.03 -14.86
CA LEU A 180 24.48 -12.92 -15.40
C LEU A 180 23.83 -14.05 -16.19
N THR A 181 22.85 -14.74 -15.60
CA THR A 181 22.13 -15.84 -16.26
C THR A 181 21.41 -15.39 -17.51
N HIS A 182 20.77 -14.22 -17.48
CA HIS A 182 20.20 -13.60 -18.68
C HIS A 182 21.24 -13.41 -19.78
N ALA A 183 22.39 -12.84 -19.45
CA ALA A 183 23.47 -12.64 -20.42
C ALA A 183 24.03 -13.96 -20.96
N VAL A 184 24.13 -15.00 -20.14
CA VAL A 184 24.54 -16.36 -20.56
C VAL A 184 23.52 -16.95 -21.54
N ILE A 185 22.22 -16.85 -21.21
CA ILE A 185 21.16 -17.35 -22.09
C ILE A 185 21.20 -16.63 -23.44
N GLU A 186 21.19 -15.29 -23.45
CA GLU A 186 21.19 -14.49 -24.68
C GLU A 186 22.46 -14.77 -25.53
N ALA A 187 23.62 -14.82 -24.90
CA ALA A 187 24.86 -15.08 -25.62
C ALA A 187 24.91 -16.49 -26.24
N LEU A 188 24.47 -17.51 -25.51
CA LEU A 188 24.50 -18.90 -25.98
C LEU A 188 23.36 -19.23 -26.97
N THR A 189 22.19 -18.58 -26.86
CA THR A 189 21.08 -18.77 -27.80
C THR A 189 21.21 -17.87 -29.04
N GLY A 190 21.91 -16.75 -28.94
CA GLY A 190 22.19 -15.81 -30.05
C GLY A 190 23.47 -16.13 -30.82
N ALA A 191 24.19 -17.19 -30.46
CA ALA A 191 25.43 -17.53 -31.11
C ALA A 191 25.25 -17.90 -32.59
N VAL A 192 26.12 -17.38 -33.45
CA VAL A 192 26.11 -17.69 -34.89
C VAL A 192 26.86 -18.99 -35.15
N GLY A 193 26.17 -19.98 -35.69
CA GLY A 193 26.73 -21.33 -35.98
C GLY A 193 26.21 -22.39 -35.03
N ASP A 194 26.63 -23.64 -35.25
CA ASP A 194 26.18 -24.83 -34.46
C ASP A 194 26.94 -24.98 -33.14
N SER A 195 28.06 -24.31 -32.95
CA SER A 195 28.86 -24.38 -31.72
C SER A 195 29.59 -23.07 -31.43
N VAL A 196 29.90 -22.86 -30.15
CA VAL A 196 30.57 -21.66 -29.66
C VAL A 196 31.68 -22.02 -28.68
N SER A 197 32.82 -21.33 -28.80
CA SER A 197 33.88 -21.39 -27.81
C SER A 197 33.51 -20.55 -26.59
N PHE A 198 33.43 -21.19 -25.40
CA PHE A 198 33.00 -20.49 -24.19
C PHE A 198 33.94 -19.34 -23.78
N PRO A 199 35.28 -19.47 -23.86
CA PRO A 199 36.19 -18.37 -23.61
C PRO A 199 35.97 -17.16 -24.54
N GLU A 200 35.62 -17.41 -25.81
CA GLU A 200 35.35 -16.35 -26.80
C GLU A 200 34.06 -15.63 -26.50
N ILE A 201 33.01 -16.36 -26.09
CA ILE A 201 31.71 -15.78 -25.75
C ILE A 201 31.68 -15.13 -24.37
N ALA A 202 32.62 -15.44 -23.47
CA ALA A 202 32.66 -14.85 -22.13
C ALA A 202 32.73 -13.32 -22.13
N GLY A 203 33.48 -12.76 -23.11
CA GLY A 203 33.52 -11.31 -23.28
C GLY A 203 32.15 -10.71 -23.62
N GLU A 204 31.38 -11.38 -24.46
CA GLU A 204 30.02 -10.96 -24.80
C GLU A 204 29.06 -11.09 -23.62
N ILE A 205 29.15 -12.17 -22.85
CA ILE A 205 28.37 -12.35 -21.60
C ILE A 205 28.64 -11.19 -20.64
N ILE A 206 29.91 -10.85 -20.41
CA ILE A 206 30.29 -9.73 -19.53
C ILE A 206 29.73 -8.41 -20.06
N ARG A 207 29.84 -8.19 -21.37
CA ARG A 207 29.32 -6.99 -22.00
C ARG A 207 27.80 -6.87 -21.85
N LEU A 208 27.06 -7.93 -22.15
CA LEU A 208 25.59 -7.97 -22.02
C LEU A 208 25.15 -7.74 -20.59
N ALA A 209 25.74 -8.41 -19.61
CA ALA A 209 25.41 -8.22 -18.20
C ALA A 209 25.68 -6.80 -17.72
N ARG A 210 26.78 -6.16 -18.15
CA ARG A 210 27.05 -4.74 -17.83
C ARG A 210 26.03 -3.79 -18.46
N VAL A 211 25.71 -3.99 -19.73
CA VAL A 211 24.70 -3.16 -20.42
C VAL A 211 23.35 -3.24 -19.72
N GLU A 212 22.92 -4.43 -19.32
CA GLU A 212 21.68 -4.60 -18.57
C GLU A 212 21.77 -4.01 -17.15
N ALA A 213 22.91 -4.12 -16.47
CA ALA A 213 23.12 -3.48 -15.17
C ALA A 213 23.05 -1.95 -15.27
N GLU A 214 23.70 -1.35 -16.27
CA GLU A 214 23.62 0.10 -16.55
C GLU A 214 22.18 0.52 -16.86
N ARG A 215 21.44 -0.27 -17.64
CA ARG A 215 20.05 -0.01 -18.01
C ARG A 215 19.15 0.12 -16.78
N ILE A 216 19.33 -0.71 -15.76
CA ILE A 216 18.58 -0.66 -14.50
C ILE A 216 19.27 0.19 -13.41
N SER A 217 20.32 0.94 -13.79
CA SER A 217 21.08 1.86 -12.90
C SER A 217 21.69 1.18 -11.67
N VAL A 218 22.26 -0.02 -11.86
CA VAL A 218 23.01 -0.74 -10.83
C VAL A 218 24.43 -1.02 -11.32
N THR A 219 25.33 -1.33 -10.38
CA THR A 219 26.69 -1.77 -10.72
C THR A 219 26.75 -3.28 -10.53
N GLN A 220 27.05 -3.98 -11.61
CA GLN A 220 27.36 -5.42 -11.60
C GLN A 220 28.41 -5.70 -12.65
N THR A 221 29.57 -6.18 -12.20
CA THR A 221 30.72 -6.48 -13.05
C THR A 221 31.01 -7.97 -13.00
N PRO A 222 30.52 -8.77 -13.95
CA PRO A 222 30.84 -10.21 -13.97
C PRO A 222 32.33 -10.46 -14.08
N VAL A 223 32.76 -11.51 -13.45
CA VAL A 223 34.16 -11.94 -13.40
C VAL A 223 34.33 -13.27 -14.11
N PHE A 224 35.23 -13.33 -15.07
CA PHE A 224 35.62 -14.55 -15.76
C PHE A 224 37.05 -14.91 -15.38
N LEU A 225 37.23 -16.10 -14.87
CA LEU A 225 38.53 -16.63 -14.41
C LEU A 225 38.72 -18.04 -14.95
N GLY A 226 39.90 -18.33 -15.43
CA GLY A 226 40.29 -19.67 -15.87
C GLY A 226 40.97 -19.70 -17.25
N ASN A 227 41.56 -20.84 -17.57
CA ASN A 227 42.17 -21.10 -18.86
C ASN A 227 41.92 -22.56 -19.28
N VAL A 228 41.58 -22.80 -20.53
CA VAL A 228 41.39 -24.16 -21.08
C VAL A 228 42.29 -24.34 -22.28
N GLN A 229 43.23 -25.30 -22.17
CA GLN A 229 44.04 -25.73 -23.32
C GLN A 229 43.14 -26.52 -24.30
N GLY A 230 43.10 -26.09 -25.57
CA GLY A 230 42.33 -26.76 -26.62
C GLY A 230 40.87 -26.30 -26.75
N GLY A 231 40.45 -25.22 -26.01
CA GLY A 231 39.13 -24.64 -26.11
C GLY A 231 38.03 -25.45 -25.40
N LEU A 232 37.03 -24.76 -24.85
CA LEU A 232 35.79 -25.35 -24.35
C LEU A 232 34.67 -24.93 -25.30
N VAL A 233 34.18 -25.89 -26.08
CA VAL A 233 33.17 -25.65 -27.13
C VAL A 233 31.84 -26.22 -26.67
N PHE A 234 30.79 -25.41 -26.73
CA PHE A 234 29.39 -25.79 -26.50
C PHE A 234 28.59 -25.72 -27.79
N PRO A 235 27.54 -26.54 -27.95
CA PRO A 235 26.57 -26.28 -29.00
C PRO A 235 25.83 -24.96 -28.73
N ALA A 236 25.47 -24.26 -29.76
CA ALA A 236 24.57 -23.09 -29.65
C ALA A 236 23.23 -23.57 -29.05
N LEU A 237 22.83 -22.99 -27.94
CA LEU A 237 21.63 -23.44 -27.21
C LEU A 237 20.35 -23.15 -27.98
N LYS A 238 19.41 -24.09 -28.00
CA LYS A 238 18.12 -23.98 -28.71
C LYS A 238 16.97 -24.06 -27.70
N ARG A 239 15.94 -23.26 -27.95
CA ARG A 239 14.70 -23.30 -27.20
C ARG A 239 13.82 -24.39 -27.83
N GLY A 240 13.81 -25.58 -27.25
CA GLY A 240 12.99 -26.73 -27.66
C GLY A 240 11.81 -27.00 -26.75
N ASP A 241 11.39 -28.27 -26.71
CA ASP A 241 10.17 -28.69 -26.00
C ASP A 241 10.26 -28.51 -24.48
N ASN A 242 11.43 -28.78 -23.88
CA ASN A 242 11.62 -28.61 -22.45
C ASN A 242 11.58 -27.13 -22.05
N TYR A 243 12.17 -26.27 -22.88
CA TYR A 243 12.10 -24.82 -22.65
C TYR A 243 10.66 -24.30 -22.82
N ALA A 244 9.96 -24.75 -23.85
CA ALA A 244 8.56 -24.38 -24.08
C ALA A 244 7.63 -24.90 -22.96
N ALA A 245 7.90 -26.09 -22.42
CA ALA A 245 7.16 -26.63 -21.28
C ALA A 245 7.41 -25.85 -19.99
N ALA A 246 8.69 -25.46 -19.74
CA ALA A 246 9.06 -24.67 -18.56
C ALA A 246 8.58 -23.21 -18.66
N PHE A 247 8.54 -22.66 -19.88
CA PHE A 247 8.17 -21.28 -20.17
C PHE A 247 7.13 -21.23 -21.32
N PRO A 248 5.91 -21.72 -21.09
CA PRO A 248 4.91 -21.79 -22.14
C PRO A 248 4.56 -20.38 -22.66
N ALA A 249 4.63 -20.23 -23.99
CA ALA A 249 4.10 -19.03 -24.65
C ALA A 249 2.60 -19.01 -24.46
N ARG A 250 2.08 -18.07 -23.72
CA ARG A 250 0.65 -17.92 -23.46
C ARG A 250 -0.02 -17.37 -24.71
N ALA A 251 -0.64 -18.25 -25.50
CA ALA A 251 -1.57 -17.84 -26.54
C ALA A 251 -2.77 -17.18 -25.87
N VAL A 252 -3.11 -15.95 -26.30
CA VAL A 252 -4.33 -15.26 -25.87
C VAL A 252 -5.51 -15.97 -26.53
N GLN A 253 -6.09 -16.96 -25.87
CA GLN A 253 -7.39 -17.49 -26.30
C GLN A 253 -8.49 -16.53 -25.87
N GLN A 254 -9.40 -16.23 -26.77
CA GLN A 254 -10.61 -15.49 -26.43
C GLN A 254 -11.44 -16.30 -25.45
N MET A 255 -11.84 -15.68 -24.36
CA MET A 255 -12.65 -16.30 -23.31
C MET A 255 -14.14 -16.01 -23.56
N SER A 256 -15.00 -16.98 -23.26
CA SER A 256 -16.45 -16.80 -23.30
C SER A 256 -17.01 -16.10 -22.05
N GLY A 257 -16.21 -16.10 -20.97
CA GLY A 257 -16.53 -15.48 -19.68
C GLY A 257 -16.75 -16.48 -18.54
N SER A 258 -16.68 -17.77 -18.79
CA SER A 258 -16.71 -18.78 -17.73
C SER A 258 -15.40 -18.83 -16.96
N PHE A 259 -15.45 -18.85 -15.62
CA PHE A 259 -14.24 -19.01 -14.81
C PHE A 259 -13.55 -20.36 -15.01
N ALA A 260 -14.29 -21.40 -15.39
CA ALA A 260 -13.71 -22.72 -15.69
C ALA A 260 -12.65 -22.67 -16.82
N GLU A 261 -12.74 -21.70 -17.74
CA GLU A 261 -11.77 -21.54 -18.82
C GLU A 261 -10.38 -21.10 -18.32
N PHE A 262 -10.29 -20.49 -17.12
CA PHE A 262 -9.03 -20.03 -16.55
C PHE A 262 -8.06 -21.16 -16.23
N SER A 263 -8.54 -22.40 -16.03
CA SER A 263 -7.69 -23.58 -15.88
C SER A 263 -6.80 -23.79 -17.12
N ALA A 264 -7.35 -23.56 -18.33
CA ALA A 264 -6.57 -23.63 -19.57
C ALA A 264 -5.52 -22.51 -19.70
N HIS A 265 -5.67 -21.42 -18.94
CA HIS A 265 -4.73 -20.32 -18.87
C HIS A 265 -3.66 -20.48 -17.76
N GLY A 266 -3.62 -21.65 -17.11
CA GLY A 266 -2.61 -22.00 -16.09
C GLY A 266 -2.88 -21.39 -14.70
N PHE A 267 -4.12 -21.00 -14.41
CA PHE A 267 -4.53 -20.59 -13.07
C PHE A 267 -4.69 -21.82 -12.16
N PRO A 268 -4.36 -21.71 -10.87
CA PRO A 268 -4.51 -22.80 -9.92
C PRO A 268 -5.97 -23.29 -9.85
N PRO A 269 -6.21 -24.63 -9.91
CA PRO A 269 -7.56 -25.18 -9.89
C PRO A 269 -8.39 -24.71 -8.69
N GLU A 270 -7.78 -24.62 -7.51
CA GLU A 270 -8.41 -24.22 -6.27
C GLU A 270 -9.00 -22.80 -6.37
N ILE A 271 -8.28 -21.90 -7.05
CA ILE A 271 -8.73 -20.52 -7.27
C ILE A 271 -9.85 -20.47 -8.30
N VAL A 272 -9.74 -21.27 -9.36
CA VAL A 272 -10.79 -21.36 -10.40
C VAL A 272 -12.10 -21.92 -9.84
N ASP A 273 -12.02 -22.93 -9.00
CA ASP A 273 -13.18 -23.53 -8.31
C ASP A 273 -13.83 -22.53 -7.36
N GLN A 274 -13.01 -21.79 -6.60
CA GLN A 274 -13.48 -20.73 -5.72
C GLN A 274 -14.21 -19.63 -6.50
N TRP A 275 -13.62 -19.12 -7.59
CA TRP A 275 -14.26 -18.12 -8.43
C TRP A 275 -15.56 -18.61 -9.08
N THR A 276 -15.59 -19.86 -9.53
CA THR A 276 -16.79 -20.46 -10.09
C THR A 276 -17.92 -20.53 -9.07
N THR A 277 -17.58 -20.78 -7.81
CA THR A 277 -18.53 -20.81 -6.70
C THR A 277 -19.00 -19.39 -6.32
N ASP A 278 -18.07 -18.46 -6.17
CA ASP A 278 -18.36 -17.08 -5.71
C ASP A 278 -19.09 -16.26 -6.79
N PHE A 279 -18.78 -16.54 -8.06
CA PHE A 279 -19.29 -15.78 -9.22
C PHE A 279 -19.91 -16.70 -10.28
N PRO A 280 -21.02 -17.36 -10.00
CA PRO A 280 -21.62 -18.38 -10.90
C PRO A 280 -22.07 -17.83 -12.25
N ARG A 281 -22.22 -16.52 -12.39
CA ARG A 281 -22.57 -15.86 -13.66
C ARG A 281 -21.36 -15.63 -14.58
N GLY A 282 -20.14 -15.91 -14.12
CA GLY A 282 -18.91 -15.64 -14.86
C GLY A 282 -18.55 -14.16 -14.93
N LEU A 283 -17.68 -13.82 -15.88
CA LEU A 283 -17.23 -12.46 -16.13
C LEU A 283 -18.33 -11.59 -16.75
N ASN A 284 -18.47 -10.36 -16.26
CA ASN A 284 -19.36 -9.40 -16.91
C ASN A 284 -18.71 -8.78 -18.17
N ALA A 285 -19.49 -8.01 -18.93
CA ALA A 285 -19.04 -7.42 -20.20
C ALA A 285 -17.79 -6.55 -20.07
N LEU A 286 -17.65 -5.76 -18.98
CA LEU A 286 -16.48 -4.92 -18.73
C LEU A 286 -15.23 -5.78 -18.50
N GLN A 287 -15.34 -6.82 -17.66
CA GLN A 287 -14.26 -7.74 -17.33
C GLN A 287 -13.82 -8.54 -18.56
N LEU A 288 -14.80 -9.01 -19.35
CA LEU A 288 -14.53 -9.75 -20.57
C LEU A 288 -13.81 -8.91 -21.63
N LYS A 289 -14.17 -7.63 -21.78
CA LYS A 289 -13.43 -6.68 -22.63
C LYS A 289 -12.01 -6.48 -22.16
N ALA A 290 -11.79 -6.31 -20.83
CA ALA A 290 -10.45 -6.17 -20.27
C ALA A 290 -9.55 -7.38 -20.59
N VAL A 291 -10.13 -8.60 -20.57
CA VAL A 291 -9.40 -9.83 -20.88
C VAL A 291 -9.16 -9.96 -22.39
N ASN A 292 -10.23 -9.91 -23.20
CA ASN A 292 -10.18 -10.27 -24.61
C ASN A 292 -9.64 -9.17 -25.52
N GLU A 293 -10.04 -7.90 -25.27
CA GLU A 293 -9.68 -6.78 -26.15
C GLU A 293 -8.42 -6.07 -25.67
N HIS A 294 -8.24 -5.94 -24.33
CA HIS A 294 -7.12 -5.19 -23.76
C HIS A 294 -5.97 -6.07 -23.25
N GLY A 295 -6.14 -7.38 -23.22
CA GLY A 295 -5.07 -8.34 -22.91
C GLY A 295 -4.51 -8.21 -21.50
N VAL A 296 -5.38 -7.93 -20.51
CA VAL A 296 -4.96 -7.74 -19.11
C VAL A 296 -4.27 -9.00 -18.55
N LEU A 297 -4.65 -10.20 -19.01
CA LEU A 297 -3.99 -11.46 -18.64
C LEU A 297 -2.65 -11.69 -19.37
N SER A 298 -2.37 -10.93 -20.41
CA SER A 298 -1.10 -10.98 -21.16
C SER A 298 -0.06 -9.99 -20.61
N GLY A 299 -0.30 -9.39 -19.44
CA GLY A 299 0.59 -8.42 -18.82
C GLY A 299 0.48 -7.01 -19.41
N ARG A 300 -0.52 -6.71 -20.25
CA ARG A 300 -0.73 -5.37 -20.78
C ARG A 300 -1.31 -4.45 -19.71
N SER A 301 -0.71 -3.29 -19.58
CA SER A 301 -1.20 -2.23 -18.68
C SER A 301 -2.52 -1.64 -19.19
N LEU A 302 -3.36 -1.12 -18.28
CA LEU A 302 -4.72 -0.70 -18.63
C LEU A 302 -5.24 0.37 -17.67
N LEU A 303 -5.89 1.39 -18.22
CA LEU A 303 -6.72 2.34 -17.47
C LEU A 303 -8.19 1.96 -17.62
N VAL A 304 -8.87 1.60 -16.53
CA VAL A 304 -10.29 1.26 -16.50
C VAL A 304 -11.07 2.39 -15.85
N VAL A 305 -12.00 2.98 -16.58
CA VAL A 305 -12.92 4.02 -16.10
C VAL A 305 -14.36 3.49 -16.18
N ALA A 306 -14.94 3.21 -15.02
CA ALA A 306 -16.29 2.66 -14.96
C ALA A 306 -16.97 2.99 -13.63
N PRO A 307 -18.32 2.97 -13.55
CA PRO A 307 -19.06 3.27 -12.34
C PRO A 307 -18.66 2.40 -11.14
N THR A 308 -18.98 2.85 -9.94
CA THR A 308 -18.92 1.99 -8.74
C THR A 308 -19.82 0.77 -8.93
N SER A 309 -19.45 -0.35 -8.34
CA SER A 309 -20.14 -1.65 -8.48
C SER A 309 -20.15 -2.26 -9.89
N SER A 310 -19.33 -1.77 -10.83
CA SER A 310 -19.18 -2.36 -12.17
C SER A 310 -18.28 -3.61 -12.21
N GLY A 311 -17.67 -4.00 -11.09
CA GLY A 311 -16.77 -5.15 -11.01
C GLY A 311 -15.32 -4.87 -11.43
N LYS A 312 -14.90 -3.60 -11.40
CA LYS A 312 -13.51 -3.19 -11.72
C LYS A 312 -12.45 -3.95 -10.91
N THR A 313 -12.69 -4.16 -9.62
CA THR A 313 -11.74 -4.82 -8.72
C THR A 313 -11.36 -6.21 -9.22
N MET A 314 -12.31 -6.97 -9.80
CA MET A 314 -12.05 -8.29 -10.38
C MET A 314 -11.02 -8.21 -11.52
N ILE A 315 -10.98 -7.13 -12.31
CA ILE A 315 -9.96 -6.96 -13.37
C ILE A 315 -8.56 -6.91 -12.75
N GLY A 316 -8.39 -6.14 -11.66
CA GLY A 316 -7.15 -6.10 -10.89
C GLY A 316 -6.83 -7.46 -10.24
N GLU A 317 -7.83 -8.16 -9.73
CA GLU A 317 -7.72 -9.48 -9.11
C GLU A 317 -7.24 -10.53 -10.12
N LEU A 318 -7.84 -10.59 -11.30
CA LEU A 318 -7.41 -11.47 -12.40
C LEU A 318 -5.95 -11.22 -12.80
N ALA A 319 -5.58 -9.95 -12.98
CA ALA A 319 -4.21 -9.57 -13.29
C ALA A 319 -3.23 -9.97 -12.17
N ALA A 320 -3.65 -9.84 -10.89
CA ALA A 320 -2.83 -10.15 -9.74
C ALA A 320 -2.54 -11.65 -9.63
N ILE A 321 -3.57 -12.49 -9.73
CA ILE A 321 -3.38 -13.95 -9.70
C ILE A 321 -2.54 -14.39 -10.89
N GLN A 322 -2.73 -13.78 -12.08
CA GLN A 322 -1.90 -14.01 -13.24
C GLN A 322 -0.42 -13.69 -12.99
N ALA A 323 -0.11 -12.55 -12.36
CA ALA A 323 1.25 -12.16 -12.02
C ALA A 323 1.88 -13.12 -11.01
N VAL A 324 1.12 -13.51 -9.98
CA VAL A 324 1.57 -14.46 -8.94
C VAL A 324 1.82 -15.85 -9.54
N THR A 325 0.94 -16.34 -10.40
CA THR A 325 1.15 -17.62 -11.12
C THR A 325 2.40 -17.59 -12.01
N ALA A 326 2.78 -16.40 -12.48
CA ALA A 326 4.04 -16.19 -13.18
C ALA A 326 5.27 -16.07 -12.25
N GLY A 327 5.11 -16.26 -10.93
CA GLY A 327 6.19 -16.17 -9.93
C GLY A 327 6.57 -14.73 -9.54
N LYS A 328 5.77 -13.72 -9.91
CA LYS A 328 5.98 -12.32 -9.55
C LYS A 328 5.04 -11.90 -8.43
N LYS A 329 5.29 -10.74 -7.82
CA LYS A 329 4.47 -10.17 -6.76
C LYS A 329 3.44 -9.18 -7.34
N ALA A 330 2.30 -9.04 -6.68
CA ALA A 330 1.30 -8.04 -7.03
C ALA A 330 1.06 -7.07 -5.87
N ALA A 331 0.97 -5.77 -6.19
CA ALA A 331 0.71 -4.70 -5.24
C ALA A 331 -0.62 -4.01 -5.57
N PHE A 332 -1.51 -3.94 -4.59
CA PHE A 332 -2.73 -3.14 -4.63
C PHE A 332 -2.54 -1.86 -3.83
N LEU A 333 -2.71 -0.73 -4.49
CA LEU A 333 -2.57 0.59 -3.89
C LEU A 333 -3.95 1.19 -3.69
N LEU A 334 -4.28 1.54 -2.46
CA LEU A 334 -5.60 1.96 -2.03
C LEU A 334 -5.53 3.30 -1.29
N PRO A 335 -6.56 4.17 -1.42
CA PRO A 335 -6.51 5.49 -0.80
C PRO A 335 -6.68 5.47 0.73
N TYR A 336 -7.34 4.48 1.29
CA TYR A 336 -7.72 4.47 2.69
C TYR A 336 -7.31 3.20 3.40
N ARG A 337 -6.88 3.33 4.67
CA ARG A 337 -6.52 2.20 5.54
C ARG A 337 -7.66 1.20 5.72
N ALA A 338 -8.89 1.70 5.82
CA ALA A 338 -10.07 0.84 5.94
C ALA A 338 -10.22 -0.09 4.74
N LEU A 339 -10.00 0.44 3.52
CA LEU A 339 -10.01 -0.37 2.30
C LEU A 339 -8.85 -1.37 2.24
N VAL A 340 -7.66 -0.97 2.71
CA VAL A 340 -6.50 -1.88 2.81
C VAL A 340 -6.84 -3.06 3.72
N ASN A 341 -7.43 -2.80 4.88
CA ASN A 341 -7.81 -3.85 5.82
C ASN A 341 -8.94 -4.74 5.28
N GLU A 342 -10.00 -4.15 4.71
CA GLU A 342 -11.10 -4.88 4.10
C GLU A 342 -10.63 -5.81 2.98
N LYS A 343 -9.79 -5.29 2.07
CA LYS A 343 -9.25 -6.08 0.96
C LYS A 343 -8.25 -7.14 1.41
N PHE A 344 -7.45 -6.83 2.41
CA PHE A 344 -6.56 -7.82 3.02
C PHE A 344 -7.34 -8.99 3.63
N GLU A 345 -8.41 -8.73 4.38
CA GLU A 345 -9.26 -9.76 4.97
C GLU A 345 -9.94 -10.59 3.87
N GLU A 346 -10.58 -9.93 2.90
CA GLU A 346 -11.26 -10.58 1.77
C GLU A 346 -10.32 -11.50 0.98
N PHE A 347 -9.11 -11.02 0.65
CA PHE A 347 -8.15 -11.80 -0.15
C PHE A 347 -7.44 -12.88 0.68
N SER A 348 -7.22 -12.63 1.97
CA SER A 348 -6.66 -13.65 2.87
C SER A 348 -7.61 -14.83 3.05
N GLU A 349 -8.91 -14.56 3.23
CA GLU A 349 -9.93 -15.60 3.33
C GLU A 349 -10.08 -16.37 2.00
N ARG A 350 -10.03 -15.68 0.87
CA ARG A 350 -10.22 -16.29 -0.45
C ARG A 350 -9.01 -17.05 -0.96
N TYR A 351 -7.80 -16.51 -0.80
CA TYR A 351 -6.58 -17.04 -1.42
C TYR A 351 -5.58 -17.68 -0.46
N GLY A 352 -5.70 -17.43 0.85
CA GLY A 352 -4.88 -18.10 1.86
C GLY A 352 -4.97 -19.62 1.81
N PRO A 353 -6.18 -20.21 1.68
CA PRO A 353 -6.34 -21.67 1.52
C PRO A 353 -5.63 -22.25 0.28
N ALA A 354 -5.48 -21.48 -0.79
CA ALA A 354 -4.71 -21.85 -1.97
C ALA A 354 -3.18 -21.61 -1.82
N GLY A 355 -2.72 -21.29 -0.60
CA GLY A 355 -1.30 -21.13 -0.27
C GLY A 355 -0.70 -19.77 -0.64
N LEU A 356 -1.50 -18.77 -1.04
CA LEU A 356 -1.00 -17.45 -1.33
C LEU A 356 -0.79 -16.62 -0.05
N ARG A 357 0.36 -15.99 0.04
CA ARG A 357 0.74 -15.13 1.18
C ARG A 357 0.25 -13.71 0.91
N VAL A 358 -0.78 -13.33 1.62
CA VAL A 358 -1.37 -11.99 1.55
C VAL A 358 -0.80 -11.13 2.69
N VAL A 359 -0.36 -9.91 2.39
CA VAL A 359 0.17 -8.96 3.37
C VAL A 359 -0.51 -7.61 3.24
N ARG A 360 -0.55 -6.86 4.33
CA ARG A 360 -0.98 -5.47 4.31
C ARG A 360 0.09 -4.56 4.91
N CYS A 361 0.21 -3.37 4.34
CA CYS A 361 1.11 -2.33 4.84
C CYS A 361 0.38 -1.00 4.80
N SER A 362 0.08 -0.48 5.96
CA SER A 362 -0.54 0.83 6.13
C SER A 362 0.04 1.53 7.36
N GLY A 363 -0.39 2.75 7.61
CA GLY A 363 0.09 3.50 8.77
C GLY A 363 -0.17 2.84 10.12
N ASP A 364 -1.15 1.96 10.21
CA ASP A 364 -1.57 1.21 11.41
C ASP A 364 -1.25 -0.29 11.33
N ALA A 365 -0.81 -0.82 10.19
CA ALA A 365 -0.41 -2.20 9.99
C ALA A 365 1.01 -2.26 9.40
N THR A 366 2.00 -2.36 10.26
CA THR A 366 3.43 -2.37 9.89
C THR A 366 4.04 -3.77 9.88
N ASP A 367 3.31 -4.76 10.36
CA ASP A 367 3.66 -6.18 10.42
C ASP A 367 4.01 -6.76 9.04
N GLY A 368 3.37 -6.26 7.98
CA GLY A 368 3.67 -6.63 6.59
C GLY A 368 4.96 -6.05 6.01
N ILE A 369 5.58 -5.03 6.62
CA ILE A 369 6.76 -4.37 6.05
C ILE A 369 7.96 -5.31 5.96
N GLY A 370 8.25 -6.06 7.02
CA GLY A 370 9.34 -7.04 7.01
C GLY A 370 9.17 -8.11 5.93
N PRO A 371 8.03 -8.80 5.85
CA PRO A 371 7.72 -9.71 4.74
C PRO A 371 7.86 -9.08 3.36
N VAL A 372 7.38 -7.85 3.15
CA VAL A 372 7.48 -7.13 1.86
C VAL A 372 8.93 -6.87 1.48
N LEU A 373 9.74 -6.33 2.37
CA LEU A 373 11.15 -6.05 2.13
C LEU A 373 11.96 -7.34 1.92
N GLY A 374 11.56 -8.43 2.56
CA GLY A 374 12.15 -9.76 2.41
C GLY A 374 11.62 -10.55 1.20
N GLY A 375 10.67 -10.02 0.41
CA GLY A 375 10.06 -10.71 -0.74
C GLY A 375 9.12 -11.87 -0.36
N ARG A 376 8.76 -12.02 0.92
CA ARG A 376 7.96 -13.13 1.45
C ARG A 376 6.46 -12.83 1.42
N TYR A 377 5.96 -12.43 0.28
CA TYR A 377 4.53 -12.22 0.02
C TYR A 377 4.23 -12.52 -1.44
N ASP A 378 2.97 -12.68 -1.77
CA ASP A 378 2.50 -12.88 -3.13
C ASP A 378 1.57 -11.73 -3.53
N LEU A 379 0.65 -11.35 -2.62
CA LEU A 379 -0.28 -10.23 -2.78
C LEU A 379 -0.07 -9.22 -1.65
N GLY A 380 0.21 -7.97 -1.98
CA GLY A 380 0.41 -6.89 -1.00
C GLY A 380 -0.63 -5.78 -1.17
N PHE A 381 -1.23 -5.34 -0.05
CA PHE A 381 -2.17 -4.23 0.02
C PHE A 381 -1.54 -3.06 0.74
N PHE A 382 -1.49 -1.90 0.07
CA PHE A 382 -0.76 -0.74 0.55
C PHE A 382 -1.64 0.52 0.49
N THR A 383 -1.47 1.42 1.46
CA THR A 383 -1.85 2.80 1.20
C THR A 383 -0.85 3.45 0.23
N TYR A 384 -1.28 4.44 -0.55
CA TYR A 384 -0.42 5.14 -1.51
C TYR A 384 0.88 5.64 -0.86
N GLU A 385 0.78 6.26 0.32
CA GLU A 385 1.91 6.82 1.05
C GLU A 385 2.89 5.73 1.50
N THR A 386 2.37 4.62 2.01
CA THR A 386 3.22 3.51 2.48
C THR A 386 3.96 2.87 1.31
N PHE A 387 3.27 2.64 0.18
CA PHE A 387 3.91 2.10 -1.02
C PHE A 387 5.02 3.02 -1.53
N LEU A 388 4.74 4.32 -1.67
CA LEU A 388 5.73 5.28 -2.16
C LEU A 388 6.98 5.28 -1.28
N ASN A 389 6.81 5.32 0.05
CA ASN A 389 7.93 5.32 1.00
C ASN A 389 8.75 4.03 0.91
N LEU A 390 8.10 2.86 0.81
CA LEU A 390 8.80 1.57 0.66
C LEU A 390 9.55 1.48 -0.66
N ALA A 391 8.95 1.94 -1.76
CA ALA A 391 9.55 1.92 -3.08
C ALA A 391 10.75 2.87 -3.20
N LEU A 392 10.71 4.03 -2.50
CA LEU A 392 11.84 4.95 -2.41
C LEU A 392 12.97 4.40 -1.53
N GLY A 393 12.62 3.75 -0.42
CA GLY A 393 13.59 3.14 0.50
C GLY A 393 14.22 1.86 -0.02
N SER A 394 13.51 1.09 -0.85
CA SER A 394 13.97 -0.20 -1.38
C SER A 394 13.69 -0.33 -2.88
N PRO A 395 14.65 -0.01 -3.76
CA PRO A 395 14.50 -0.18 -5.21
C PRO A 395 14.19 -1.64 -5.62
N ARG A 396 14.56 -2.62 -4.79
CA ARG A 396 14.25 -4.03 -5.04
C ARG A 396 12.75 -4.32 -5.05
N LEU A 397 11.94 -3.53 -4.33
CA LEU A 397 10.50 -3.70 -4.32
C LEU A 397 9.92 -3.64 -5.75
N LEU A 398 10.30 -2.64 -6.52
CA LEU A 398 9.81 -2.48 -7.89
C LEU A 398 10.27 -3.62 -8.82
N ASN A 399 11.48 -4.14 -8.62
CA ASN A 399 12.03 -5.24 -9.43
C ASN A 399 11.26 -6.55 -9.25
N GLN A 400 10.71 -6.80 -8.06
CA GLN A 400 9.96 -8.01 -7.74
C GLN A 400 8.50 -7.95 -8.23
N LEU A 401 7.99 -6.74 -8.48
CA LEU A 401 6.59 -6.56 -8.88
C LEU A 401 6.36 -6.98 -10.34
N GLY A 402 5.37 -7.83 -10.54
CA GLY A 402 4.80 -8.11 -11.85
C GLY A 402 3.59 -7.23 -12.15
N LEU A 403 2.93 -6.74 -11.09
CA LEU A 403 1.72 -5.93 -11.21
C LEU A 403 1.64 -4.87 -10.12
N VAL A 404 1.19 -3.69 -10.53
CA VAL A 404 0.70 -2.64 -9.63
C VAL A 404 -0.75 -2.34 -10.02
N VAL A 405 -1.68 -2.54 -9.11
CA VAL A 405 -3.08 -2.09 -9.22
C VAL A 405 -3.23 -0.80 -8.44
N LEU A 406 -3.53 0.29 -9.12
CA LEU A 406 -3.84 1.57 -8.49
C LEU A 406 -5.36 1.74 -8.50
N ASP A 407 -6.00 1.47 -7.39
CA ASP A 407 -7.45 1.64 -7.24
C ASP A 407 -7.79 3.10 -6.91
N GLU A 408 -8.99 3.51 -7.30
CA GLU A 408 -9.47 4.89 -7.16
C GLU A 408 -8.55 5.92 -7.84
N GLY A 409 -8.13 5.67 -9.09
CA GLY A 409 -7.18 6.49 -9.84
C GLY A 409 -7.54 7.98 -9.95
N GLN A 410 -8.84 8.35 -9.82
CA GLN A 410 -9.29 9.73 -9.80
C GLN A 410 -8.75 10.52 -8.59
N PHE A 411 -8.20 9.86 -7.56
CA PHE A 411 -7.53 10.53 -6.44
C PHE A 411 -6.33 11.39 -6.86
N ILE A 412 -5.82 11.24 -8.06
CA ILE A 412 -4.80 12.17 -8.60
C ILE A 412 -5.30 13.63 -8.58
N THR A 413 -6.62 13.83 -8.62
CA THR A 413 -7.26 15.16 -8.57
C THR A 413 -7.41 15.70 -7.14
N ASP A 414 -7.17 14.88 -6.12
CA ASP A 414 -7.29 15.31 -4.73
C ASP A 414 -6.22 16.36 -4.38
N PRO A 415 -6.61 17.56 -3.87
CA PRO A 415 -5.67 18.65 -3.64
C PRO A 415 -4.58 18.33 -2.60
N ASN A 416 -4.84 17.41 -1.67
CA ASN A 416 -3.92 17.08 -0.59
C ASN A 416 -3.13 15.81 -0.85
N ARG A 417 -3.76 14.79 -1.45
CA ARG A 417 -3.18 13.46 -1.60
C ARG A 417 -2.85 13.09 -3.05
N GLY A 418 -3.35 13.86 -4.02
CA GLY A 418 -3.09 13.63 -5.44
C GLY A 418 -1.59 13.66 -5.78
N ILE A 419 -0.82 14.47 -5.08
CA ILE A 419 0.66 14.49 -5.19
C ILE A 419 1.27 13.08 -5.00
N THR A 420 0.79 12.31 -4.04
CA THR A 420 1.31 10.96 -3.78
C THR A 420 1.03 10.02 -4.94
N VAL A 421 -0.19 10.06 -5.49
CA VAL A 421 -0.58 9.25 -6.67
C VAL A 421 0.28 9.63 -7.88
N GLU A 422 0.44 10.93 -8.12
CA GLU A 422 1.23 11.44 -9.23
C GLU A 422 2.71 11.06 -9.12
N LEU A 423 3.28 11.13 -7.92
CA LEU A 423 4.65 10.69 -7.65
C LEU A 423 4.85 9.17 -7.81
N ILE A 424 3.86 8.35 -7.43
CA ILE A 424 3.90 6.91 -7.70
C ILE A 424 3.92 6.65 -9.21
N CYS A 425 3.04 7.29 -9.96
CA CYS A 425 3.01 7.17 -11.42
C CYS A 425 4.32 7.64 -12.06
N ALA A 426 4.87 8.78 -11.63
CA ALA A 426 6.17 9.28 -12.11
C ALA A 426 7.32 8.31 -11.78
N LEU A 427 7.30 7.68 -10.60
CA LEU A 427 8.26 6.65 -10.20
C LEU A 427 8.17 5.41 -11.12
N LEU A 428 6.95 4.96 -11.43
CA LEU A 428 6.72 3.82 -12.33
C LEU A 428 7.13 4.14 -13.78
N LEU A 429 6.82 5.34 -14.28
CA LEU A 429 7.29 5.81 -15.61
C LEU A 429 8.82 5.82 -15.69
N ARG A 430 9.47 6.30 -14.65
CA ARG A 430 10.93 6.30 -14.57
C ARG A 430 11.51 4.88 -14.46
N ALA A 431 10.87 4.00 -13.70
CA ALA A 431 11.25 2.59 -13.63
C ALA A 431 11.15 1.94 -15.01
N ARG A 432 10.09 2.23 -15.77
CA ARG A 432 9.90 1.77 -17.16
C ARG A 432 11.04 2.19 -18.09
N GLN A 433 11.52 3.45 -17.98
CA GLN A 433 12.67 3.93 -18.75
C GLN A 433 13.96 3.14 -18.47
N ARG A 434 14.02 2.44 -17.33
CA ARG A 434 15.13 1.60 -16.92
C ARG A 434 14.86 0.10 -17.13
N GLY A 435 13.79 -0.25 -17.84
CA GLY A 435 13.43 -1.64 -18.11
C GLY A 435 12.72 -2.36 -16.96
N ILE A 436 12.31 -1.65 -15.91
CA ILE A 436 11.50 -2.19 -14.81
C ILE A 436 10.05 -1.85 -15.13
N GLU A 437 9.33 -2.80 -15.73
CA GLU A 437 7.99 -2.59 -16.25
C GLU A 437 6.97 -3.52 -15.57
N PRO A 438 6.58 -3.30 -14.30
CA PRO A 438 5.43 -3.97 -13.77
C PRO A 438 4.19 -3.56 -14.58
N GLN A 439 3.30 -4.50 -14.84
CA GLN A 439 1.99 -4.19 -15.41
C GLN A 439 1.30 -3.15 -14.51
N LEU A 440 0.78 -2.08 -15.09
CA LEU A 440 0.03 -1.04 -14.36
C LEU A 440 -1.45 -1.12 -14.72
N VAL A 441 -2.29 -1.45 -13.76
CA VAL A 441 -3.76 -1.46 -13.91
C VAL A 441 -4.32 -0.34 -13.02
N ILE A 442 -4.86 0.69 -13.64
CA ILE A 442 -5.51 1.79 -12.90
C ILE A 442 -7.01 1.60 -12.97
N LEU A 443 -7.64 1.53 -11.80
CA LEU A 443 -9.09 1.42 -11.66
C LEU A 443 -9.64 2.77 -11.18
N SER A 444 -10.54 3.35 -11.94
CA SER A 444 -11.12 4.66 -11.64
C SER A 444 -12.64 4.62 -11.68
N ALA A 445 -13.28 5.43 -10.82
CA ALA A 445 -14.68 5.77 -10.97
C ALA A 445 -14.90 6.57 -12.26
N VAL A 446 -16.17 6.84 -12.60
CA VAL A 446 -16.49 7.71 -13.74
C VAL A 446 -15.93 9.11 -13.48
N ILE A 447 -15.23 9.61 -14.46
CA ILE A 447 -14.62 10.95 -14.51
C ILE A 447 -15.08 11.67 -15.77
N GLY A 448 -14.93 12.99 -15.81
CA GLY A 448 -15.19 13.81 -16.99
C GLY A 448 -14.12 13.59 -18.06
N ASN A 449 -13.40 14.64 -18.41
CA ASN A 449 -12.29 14.53 -19.34
C ASN A 449 -11.03 14.00 -18.65
N LEU A 450 -10.34 13.08 -19.27
CA LEU A 450 -9.05 12.54 -18.80
C LEU A 450 -7.90 13.55 -18.87
N ASN A 451 -8.03 14.61 -19.69
CA ASN A 451 -7.00 15.63 -19.90
C ASN A 451 -5.63 15.03 -20.24
N SER A 452 -5.64 13.97 -21.04
CA SER A 452 -4.44 13.21 -21.45
C SER A 452 -3.76 12.41 -20.32
N PHE A 453 -4.46 12.07 -19.25
CA PHE A 453 -3.97 11.19 -18.18
C PHE A 453 -3.58 9.81 -18.71
N ASP A 454 -4.37 9.25 -19.61
CA ASP A 454 -4.11 8.01 -20.37
C ASP A 454 -2.84 8.12 -21.21
N ARG A 455 -2.67 9.24 -21.94
CA ARG A 455 -1.52 9.50 -22.81
C ARG A 455 -0.24 9.77 -22.04
N TRP A 456 -0.35 10.43 -20.87
CA TRP A 456 0.80 10.64 -20.01
C TRP A 456 1.44 9.33 -19.55
N LEU A 457 0.60 8.35 -19.21
CA LEU A 457 1.05 7.03 -18.76
C LEU A 457 1.23 6.01 -19.89
N ASP A 458 0.84 6.39 -21.14
CA ASP A 458 0.81 5.50 -22.29
C ASP A 458 -0.02 4.22 -22.00
N LEU A 459 -1.24 4.42 -21.49
CA LEU A 459 -2.15 3.34 -21.14
C LEU A 459 -3.33 3.25 -22.10
N PRO A 460 -3.65 2.05 -22.62
CA PRO A 460 -4.94 1.80 -23.24
C PRO A 460 -6.08 2.14 -22.28
N LEU A 461 -7.16 2.69 -22.82
CA LEU A 461 -8.35 3.09 -22.06
C LEU A 461 -9.50 2.12 -22.28
N LEU A 462 -10.01 1.54 -21.20
CA LEU A 462 -11.29 0.82 -21.18
C LEU A 462 -12.32 1.66 -20.43
N MET A 463 -13.26 2.23 -21.16
CA MET A 463 -14.33 3.05 -20.57
C MET A 463 -15.66 2.35 -20.69
N SER A 464 -16.41 2.29 -19.59
CA SER A 464 -17.81 1.86 -19.58
C SER A 464 -18.65 2.80 -18.74
N ARG A 465 -19.86 3.06 -19.22
CA ARG A 465 -20.87 3.80 -18.46
C ARG A 465 -21.98 2.88 -17.94
N GLU A 466 -21.94 1.61 -18.34
CA GLU A 466 -22.93 0.63 -17.94
C GLU A 466 -22.73 0.22 -16.47
N ARG A 467 -23.84 0.08 -15.77
CA ARG A 467 -23.87 -0.46 -14.40
C ARG A 467 -24.52 -1.84 -14.42
N PRO A 468 -23.89 -2.85 -13.77
CA PRO A 468 -24.50 -4.17 -13.63
C PRO A 468 -25.82 -4.15 -12.86
N VAL A 469 -25.95 -3.20 -11.93
CA VAL A 469 -27.19 -2.95 -11.16
C VAL A 469 -27.78 -1.64 -11.65
N PRO A 470 -28.99 -1.64 -12.24
CA PRO A 470 -29.65 -0.41 -12.66
C PRO A 470 -29.83 0.57 -11.50
N LEU A 471 -29.72 1.86 -11.78
CA LEU A 471 -29.84 2.91 -10.79
C LEU A 471 -30.87 3.96 -11.24
N VAL A 472 -31.89 4.16 -10.44
CA VAL A 472 -32.82 5.29 -10.58
C VAL A 472 -32.27 6.45 -9.77
N GLU A 473 -31.93 7.55 -10.43
CA GLU A 473 -31.37 8.75 -9.80
C GLU A 473 -32.33 9.92 -9.95
N GLY A 474 -32.64 10.59 -8.87
CA GLY A 474 -33.55 11.73 -8.95
C GLY A 474 -33.52 12.68 -7.76
N VAL A 475 -34.35 13.71 -7.87
CA VAL A 475 -34.49 14.77 -6.87
C VAL A 475 -35.94 14.84 -6.37
N LEU A 476 -36.13 14.82 -5.05
CA LEU A 476 -37.41 14.89 -4.38
C LEU A 476 -37.57 16.26 -3.71
N ASP A 477 -38.63 16.97 -4.02
CA ASP A 477 -38.94 18.26 -3.35
C ASP A 477 -39.88 18.09 -2.17
N ARG A 478 -40.08 19.22 -1.40
CA ARG A 478 -40.99 19.24 -0.25
C ARG A 478 -42.47 19.14 -0.59
N ARG A 479 -42.85 19.13 -1.89
CA ARG A 479 -44.20 18.83 -2.33
C ARG A 479 -44.41 17.33 -2.56
N GLY A 480 -43.39 16.52 -2.38
CA GLY A 480 -43.41 15.09 -2.60
C GLY A 480 -43.24 14.70 -4.06
N THR A 481 -42.87 15.63 -4.93
CA THR A 481 -42.64 15.39 -6.36
C THR A 481 -41.21 14.90 -6.60
N PHE A 482 -41.06 13.72 -7.21
CA PHE A 482 -39.80 13.10 -7.56
C PHE A 482 -39.57 13.17 -9.07
N GLN A 483 -38.53 13.89 -9.47
CA GLN A 483 -38.05 13.96 -10.84
C GLN A 483 -36.79 13.10 -10.95
N PHE A 484 -36.78 12.12 -11.84
CA PHE A 484 -35.72 11.11 -11.90
C PHE A 484 -35.42 10.63 -13.31
N VAL A 485 -34.26 10.03 -13.48
CA VAL A 485 -33.89 9.21 -14.63
C VAL A 485 -34.10 7.76 -14.24
N ASP A 486 -34.91 7.06 -15.00
CA ASP A 486 -35.23 5.67 -14.80
C ASP A 486 -34.10 4.76 -15.31
N ALA A 487 -34.16 3.48 -14.99
CA ALA A 487 -33.18 2.47 -15.41
C ALA A 487 -33.01 2.38 -16.94
N ASP A 488 -34.04 2.76 -17.70
CA ASP A 488 -34.02 2.83 -19.18
C ASP A 488 -33.42 4.14 -19.73
N GLY A 489 -32.97 5.05 -18.85
CA GLY A 489 -32.40 6.35 -19.23
C GLY A 489 -33.44 7.43 -19.51
N THR A 490 -34.75 7.17 -19.33
CA THR A 490 -35.81 8.16 -19.56
C THR A 490 -36.01 9.04 -18.32
N THR A 491 -36.27 10.35 -18.57
CA THR A 491 -36.62 11.28 -17.49
C THR A 491 -38.11 11.17 -17.19
N LYS A 492 -38.45 10.92 -15.92
CA LYS A 492 -39.83 10.80 -15.42
C LYS A 492 -40.05 11.75 -14.22
N THR A 493 -41.31 12.01 -13.98
CA THR A 493 -41.74 12.80 -12.78
C THR A 493 -42.97 12.13 -12.19
N GLU A 494 -42.94 11.86 -10.89
CA GLU A 494 -44.05 11.23 -10.17
C GLU A 494 -44.24 11.83 -8.78
N ALA A 495 -45.36 11.58 -8.16
CA ALA A 495 -45.59 11.89 -6.75
C ALA A 495 -45.13 10.73 -5.88
N LEU A 496 -43.88 10.77 -5.41
CA LEU A 496 -43.29 9.72 -4.57
C LEU A 496 -43.85 9.75 -3.15
N LEU A 497 -44.10 10.95 -2.61
CA LEU A 497 -44.71 11.15 -1.29
C LEU A 497 -46.02 11.96 -1.43
N PRO A 498 -47.11 11.54 -0.82
CA PRO A 498 -48.28 12.38 -0.71
C PRO A 498 -47.98 13.64 0.09
N ALA A 499 -48.34 14.84 -0.43
CA ALA A 499 -47.98 16.12 0.19
C ALA A 499 -48.48 16.25 1.65
N HIS A 500 -49.59 15.63 1.99
CA HIS A 500 -50.14 15.64 3.37
C HIS A 500 -49.31 14.85 4.38
N ARG A 501 -48.36 13.97 3.95
CA ARG A 501 -47.43 13.29 4.82
C ARG A 501 -46.20 14.12 5.19
N ILE A 502 -45.93 15.18 4.40
CA ILE A 502 -44.80 16.07 4.63
C ILE A 502 -45.26 17.14 5.60
N VAL A 503 -45.15 16.89 6.88
CA VAL A 503 -45.61 17.81 7.96
C VAL A 503 -44.40 18.45 8.62
N GLN A 504 -44.46 19.76 8.84
CA GLN A 504 -43.44 20.48 9.58
C GLN A 504 -43.35 19.95 11.01
N ARG A 505 -42.16 19.45 11.41
CA ARG A 505 -41.93 18.77 12.69
C ARG A 505 -41.21 19.64 13.73
N ARG A 506 -40.75 20.84 13.32
CA ARG A 506 -40.04 21.81 14.16
C ARG A 506 -40.56 23.22 13.89
N ASP A 507 -40.11 24.18 14.70
CA ASP A 507 -40.49 25.61 14.53
C ASP A 507 -40.12 26.15 13.13
N LYS A 508 -39.07 25.55 12.51
CA LYS A 508 -38.67 25.88 11.14
C LYS A 508 -38.69 24.63 10.26
N PRO A 509 -39.03 24.76 8.98
CA PRO A 509 -38.92 23.66 8.02
C PRO A 509 -37.54 23.02 8.05
N SER A 510 -37.47 21.69 8.04
CA SER A 510 -36.24 20.94 8.11
C SER A 510 -36.27 19.74 7.12
N SER A 511 -35.09 19.23 6.72
CA SER A 511 -35.01 18.05 5.88
C SER A 511 -35.70 16.82 6.50
N GLN A 512 -35.85 16.79 7.82
CA GLN A 512 -36.55 15.70 8.51
C GLN A 512 -38.04 15.60 8.21
N ASP A 513 -38.67 16.73 7.81
CA ASP A 513 -40.08 16.74 7.42
C ASP A 513 -40.32 15.83 6.19
N VAL A 514 -39.32 15.69 5.33
CA VAL A 514 -39.33 14.82 4.14
C VAL A 514 -38.70 13.46 4.42
N ILE A 515 -37.56 13.42 5.13
CA ILE A 515 -36.82 12.17 5.40
C ILE A 515 -37.70 11.19 6.17
N VAL A 516 -38.38 11.62 7.21
CA VAL A 516 -39.15 10.69 8.08
C VAL A 516 -40.23 9.94 7.30
N PRO A 517 -41.20 10.64 6.64
CA PRO A 517 -42.23 9.92 5.89
C PRO A 517 -41.70 9.13 4.70
N LEU A 518 -40.59 9.57 4.07
CA LEU A 518 -39.93 8.85 3.01
C LEU A 518 -39.35 7.54 3.53
N VAL A 519 -38.58 7.61 4.63
CA VAL A 519 -37.97 6.43 5.26
C VAL A 519 -39.04 5.46 5.76
N GLN A 520 -40.12 5.97 6.39
CA GLN A 520 -41.23 5.12 6.82
C GLN A 520 -41.88 4.36 5.65
N GLN A 521 -42.10 5.03 4.52
CA GLN A 521 -42.66 4.40 3.33
C GLN A 521 -41.74 3.32 2.75
N LEU A 522 -40.45 3.62 2.59
CA LEU A 522 -39.49 2.72 1.97
C LEU A 522 -39.16 1.52 2.87
N VAL A 523 -39.03 1.74 4.20
CA VAL A 523 -38.86 0.63 5.17
C VAL A 523 -40.07 -0.30 5.18
N ALA A 524 -41.30 0.26 5.09
CA ALA A 524 -42.51 -0.53 4.99
C ALA A 524 -42.56 -1.39 3.70
N GLN A 525 -41.84 -0.99 2.65
CA GLN A 525 -41.64 -1.75 1.42
C GLN A 525 -40.51 -2.78 1.50
N GLY A 526 -39.84 -2.89 2.66
CA GLY A 526 -38.72 -3.80 2.89
C GLY A 526 -37.38 -3.28 2.40
N GLU A 527 -37.28 -2.00 2.03
CA GLU A 527 -36.03 -1.42 1.56
C GLU A 527 -35.05 -1.16 2.72
N LYS A 528 -33.78 -1.35 2.47
CA LYS A 528 -32.67 -1.01 3.35
C LYS A 528 -32.09 0.34 2.97
N LEU A 529 -32.00 1.27 3.90
CA LEU A 529 -31.78 2.66 3.60
C LEU A 529 -30.47 3.22 4.13
N LEU A 530 -29.79 4.03 3.31
CA LEU A 530 -28.62 4.81 3.70
C LEU A 530 -28.94 6.30 3.51
N VAL A 531 -28.87 7.07 4.59
CA VAL A 531 -29.12 8.53 4.56
C VAL A 531 -27.82 9.27 4.79
N PHE A 532 -27.38 10.06 3.82
CA PHE A 532 -26.20 10.92 3.96
C PHE A 532 -26.55 12.27 4.55
N ARG A 533 -25.76 12.70 5.54
CA ARG A 533 -25.79 14.04 6.15
C ARG A 533 -24.40 14.66 6.04
N ASN A 534 -24.33 15.97 5.94
CA ASN A 534 -23.07 16.70 5.79
C ASN A 534 -22.31 16.95 7.12
N MET A 535 -22.95 16.73 8.27
CA MET A 535 -22.35 16.95 9.59
C MET A 535 -22.68 15.81 10.57
N ARG A 536 -21.79 15.59 11.55
CA ARG A 536 -21.92 14.53 12.58
C ARG A 536 -23.16 14.69 13.45
N GLY A 537 -23.40 15.90 13.98
CA GLY A 537 -24.57 16.19 14.82
C GLY A 537 -25.92 15.98 14.11
N PRO A 538 -26.11 16.54 12.90
CA PRO A 538 -27.28 16.26 12.07
C PRO A 538 -27.45 14.78 11.74
N ALA A 539 -26.38 14.02 11.49
CA ALA A 539 -26.46 12.57 11.24
C ALA A 539 -26.98 11.82 12.49
N GLN A 540 -26.40 12.08 13.65
CA GLN A 540 -26.77 11.51 14.94
C GLN A 540 -28.22 11.87 15.31
N GLY A 541 -28.59 13.16 15.20
CA GLY A 541 -29.94 13.63 15.48
C GLY A 541 -30.99 13.05 14.53
N CYS A 542 -30.65 12.86 13.24
CA CYS A 542 -31.53 12.22 12.26
C CYS A 542 -31.80 10.76 12.62
N ALA A 543 -30.76 9.99 12.96
CA ALA A 543 -30.90 8.58 13.35
C ALA A 543 -31.75 8.43 14.62
N LYS A 544 -31.52 9.28 15.63
CA LYS A 544 -32.33 9.30 16.87
C LYS A 544 -33.78 9.62 16.60
N TYR A 545 -34.05 10.55 15.67
CA TYR A 545 -35.41 10.88 15.31
C TYR A 545 -36.11 9.72 14.60
N LEU A 546 -35.43 9.11 13.63
CA LEU A 546 -35.93 7.92 12.93
C LEU A 546 -36.20 6.75 13.86
N SER A 547 -35.33 6.47 14.84
CA SER A 547 -35.54 5.36 15.79
C SER A 547 -36.84 5.48 16.60
N ARG A 548 -37.28 6.71 16.87
CA ARG A 548 -38.52 6.98 17.62
C ARG A 548 -39.75 6.92 16.72
N GLU A 549 -39.62 7.32 15.46
CA GLU A 549 -40.76 7.48 14.55
C GLU A 549 -41.07 6.21 13.73
N LEU A 550 -40.11 5.29 13.57
CA LEU A 550 -40.28 4.10 12.74
C LEU A 550 -40.99 2.96 13.46
N GLY A 551 -40.93 2.90 14.79
CA GLY A 551 -41.56 1.84 15.59
C GLY A 551 -40.97 0.44 15.31
N LEU A 552 -39.70 0.35 14.92
CA LEU A 552 -39.00 -0.89 14.60
C LEU A 552 -38.48 -1.58 15.85
N GLY A 553 -38.27 -2.89 15.76
CA GLY A 553 -37.64 -3.66 16.83
C GLY A 553 -36.14 -3.38 16.98
N PRO A 554 -35.52 -3.78 18.12
CA PRO A 554 -34.12 -3.54 18.41
C PRO A 554 -33.19 -4.40 17.54
N ALA A 555 -32.05 -3.85 17.16
CA ALA A 555 -30.94 -4.55 16.53
C ALA A 555 -30.10 -5.28 17.60
N THR A 556 -30.66 -6.33 18.20
CA THR A 556 -30.08 -7.03 19.37
C THR A 556 -28.70 -7.59 19.11
N THR A 557 -28.48 -8.22 17.95
CA THR A 557 -27.18 -8.78 17.57
C THR A 557 -26.06 -7.76 17.50
N VAL A 558 -26.38 -6.51 17.23
CA VAL A 558 -25.42 -5.41 17.21
C VAL A 558 -25.22 -4.85 18.61
N LEU A 559 -26.32 -4.68 19.37
CA LEU A 559 -26.29 -4.17 20.74
C LEU A 559 -25.42 -5.03 21.66
N ASP A 560 -25.47 -6.36 21.49
CA ASP A 560 -24.78 -7.34 22.34
C ASP A 560 -23.25 -7.31 22.18
N VAL A 561 -22.74 -6.81 21.04
CA VAL A 561 -21.29 -6.75 20.77
C VAL A 561 -20.68 -5.37 20.98
N LEU A 562 -21.48 -4.36 21.39
CA LEU A 562 -20.97 -3.01 21.60
C LEU A 562 -20.05 -2.93 22.83
N PRO A 563 -18.97 -2.14 22.75
CA PRO A 563 -18.06 -1.91 23.87
C PRO A 563 -18.77 -1.24 25.03
N THR A 564 -18.39 -1.58 26.26
CA THR A 564 -18.99 -1.07 27.50
C THR A 564 -18.07 -0.13 28.29
N GLN A 565 -16.83 0.04 27.84
CA GLN A 565 -15.80 0.81 28.56
C GLN A 565 -15.27 1.93 27.68
N ASP A 566 -14.80 3.00 28.30
CA ASP A 566 -14.20 4.20 27.66
C ASP A 566 -15.10 4.76 26.54
N LEU A 567 -16.37 4.95 26.88
CA LEU A 567 -17.41 5.33 25.94
C LEU A 567 -17.29 6.81 25.55
N THR A 568 -17.70 7.11 24.32
CA THR A 568 -17.82 8.50 23.82
C THR A 568 -19.16 9.10 24.20
N GLY A 569 -19.30 10.42 24.09
CA GLY A 569 -20.60 11.07 24.22
C GLY A 569 -21.66 10.58 23.22
N ALA A 570 -21.24 10.01 22.08
CA ALA A 570 -22.11 9.45 21.04
C ALA A 570 -22.55 7.99 21.30
N SER A 571 -21.84 7.25 22.16
CA SER A 571 -22.08 5.80 22.37
C SER A 571 -23.49 5.51 22.93
N GLN A 572 -24.00 6.35 23.85
CA GLN A 572 -25.34 6.20 24.39
C GLN A 572 -26.41 6.44 23.33
N ASP A 573 -26.23 7.50 22.50
CA ASP A 573 -27.12 7.81 21.41
C ASP A 573 -27.19 6.69 20.36
N LEU A 574 -26.06 6.01 20.11
CA LEU A 574 -26.05 4.85 19.22
C LEU A 574 -26.93 3.72 19.77
N ARG A 575 -26.83 3.42 21.08
CA ARG A 575 -27.66 2.40 21.70
C ARG A 575 -29.15 2.72 21.62
N GLU A 576 -29.52 3.98 21.85
CA GLU A 576 -30.90 4.43 21.66
C GLU A 576 -31.38 4.25 20.21
N CYS A 577 -30.54 4.54 19.22
CA CYS A 577 -30.88 4.34 17.82
C CYS A 577 -31.07 2.85 17.49
N LEU A 578 -30.16 2.00 17.92
CA LEU A 578 -30.21 0.55 17.68
C LEU A 578 -31.43 -0.11 18.35
N ALA A 579 -31.87 0.40 19.50
CA ALA A 579 -33.10 -0.05 20.16
C ALA A 579 -34.36 0.18 19.29
N GLY A 580 -34.31 1.13 18.35
CA GLY A 580 -35.38 1.41 17.37
C GLY A 580 -35.04 1.01 15.93
N GLY A 581 -34.15 0.05 15.71
CA GLY A 581 -33.81 -0.51 14.39
C GLY A 581 -33.10 0.47 13.43
N THR A 582 -32.52 1.55 13.96
CA THR A 582 -31.72 2.50 13.19
C THR A 582 -30.30 2.61 13.75
N ALA A 583 -29.39 3.15 12.98
CA ALA A 583 -28.04 3.45 13.44
C ALA A 583 -27.51 4.73 12.77
N PHE A 584 -26.49 5.31 13.38
CA PHE A 584 -25.67 6.32 12.68
C PHE A 584 -24.22 5.87 12.59
N HIS A 585 -23.54 6.40 11.59
CA HIS A 585 -22.13 6.13 11.35
C HIS A 585 -21.38 7.44 11.14
N ASN A 586 -20.52 7.78 12.08
CA ASN A 586 -19.63 8.93 11.99
C ASN A 586 -18.38 8.71 12.85
N THR A 587 -17.42 9.62 12.76
CA THR A 587 -16.14 9.49 13.46
C THR A 587 -16.23 9.71 14.98
N ASN A 588 -17.38 10.13 15.54
CA ASN A 588 -17.58 10.23 17.00
C ASN A 588 -17.84 8.87 17.64
N LEU A 589 -18.10 7.83 16.88
CA LEU A 589 -18.20 6.45 17.36
C LEU A 589 -16.81 5.82 17.54
N LEU A 590 -16.65 4.98 18.54
CA LEU A 590 -15.49 4.11 18.70
C LEU A 590 -15.32 3.23 17.45
N ARG A 591 -14.09 2.80 17.17
CA ARG A 591 -13.80 1.90 16.05
C ARG A 591 -14.65 0.63 16.13
N ALA A 592 -14.69 -0.01 17.30
CA ALA A 592 -15.50 -1.23 17.50
C ALA A 592 -17.01 -0.97 17.30
N GLU A 593 -17.52 0.21 17.68
CA GLU A 593 -18.93 0.57 17.42
C GLU A 593 -19.21 0.73 15.93
N ARG A 594 -18.28 1.36 15.17
CA ARG A 594 -18.41 1.50 13.72
C ARG A 594 -18.41 0.14 13.03
N GLU A 595 -17.46 -0.72 13.36
CA GLU A 595 -17.36 -2.09 12.82
C GLU A 595 -18.60 -2.92 13.13
N ALA A 596 -19.14 -2.81 14.35
CA ALA A 596 -20.39 -3.50 14.73
C ALA A 596 -21.59 -3.00 13.91
N VAL A 597 -21.71 -1.68 13.71
CA VAL A 597 -22.77 -1.07 12.89
C VAL A 597 -22.63 -1.51 11.44
N GLU A 598 -21.42 -1.51 10.88
CA GLU A 598 -21.15 -1.90 9.51
C GLU A 598 -21.51 -3.37 9.25
N LYS A 599 -21.03 -4.27 10.11
CA LYS A 599 -21.35 -5.71 10.05
C LYS A 599 -22.85 -5.96 10.21
N GLY A 600 -23.49 -5.31 11.19
CA GLY A 600 -24.93 -5.42 11.43
C GLY A 600 -25.76 -4.84 10.26
N TYR A 601 -25.27 -3.78 9.63
CA TYR A 601 -25.96 -3.23 8.46
C TYR A 601 -25.78 -4.11 7.21
N ARG A 602 -24.62 -4.76 7.01
CA ARG A 602 -24.43 -5.69 5.89
C ARG A 602 -25.31 -6.93 6.00
N ASN A 603 -25.47 -7.48 7.19
CA ASN A 603 -26.25 -8.69 7.43
C ASN A 603 -27.76 -8.44 7.32
N THR A 604 -28.46 -9.34 6.63
CA THR A 604 -29.92 -9.25 6.48
C THR A 604 -30.67 -9.40 7.80
N GLY A 605 -30.10 -10.14 8.76
CA GLY A 605 -30.64 -10.34 10.11
C GLY A 605 -30.14 -9.34 11.18
N GLY A 606 -29.35 -8.32 10.81
CA GLY A 606 -28.71 -7.40 11.76
C GLY A 606 -29.64 -6.39 12.43
N GLY A 607 -30.93 -6.30 12.03
CA GLY A 607 -31.94 -5.44 12.64
C GLY A 607 -31.77 -3.94 12.35
N ILE A 608 -30.80 -3.54 11.52
CA ILE A 608 -30.61 -2.14 11.12
C ILE A 608 -31.28 -1.91 9.76
N HIS A 609 -32.38 -1.16 9.74
CA HIS A 609 -33.14 -0.87 8.54
C HIS A 609 -32.75 0.47 7.87
N ALA A 610 -32.37 1.44 8.68
CA ALA A 610 -31.90 2.74 8.20
C ALA A 610 -30.58 3.11 8.89
N LEU A 611 -29.57 3.38 8.08
CA LEU A 611 -28.27 3.89 8.51
C LEU A 611 -28.13 5.35 8.12
N VAL A 612 -27.83 6.21 9.08
CA VAL A 612 -27.54 7.61 8.80
C VAL A 612 -26.05 7.87 8.92
N ALA A 613 -25.42 8.34 7.86
CA ALA A 613 -23.97 8.48 7.82
C ALA A 613 -23.52 9.86 7.39
N THR A 614 -22.29 10.23 7.76
CA THR A 614 -21.61 11.36 7.13
C THR A 614 -20.99 10.95 5.80
N THR A 615 -20.68 11.94 4.96
CA THR A 615 -20.08 11.72 3.62
C THR A 615 -18.80 10.92 3.62
N THR A 616 -18.11 10.83 4.77
CA THR A 616 -16.91 9.99 4.93
C THR A 616 -17.18 8.50 4.72
N LEU A 617 -18.40 8.02 4.94
CA LEU A 617 -18.77 6.62 4.67
C LEU A 617 -18.80 6.32 3.17
N ALA A 618 -19.03 7.33 2.31
CA ALA A 618 -19.06 7.14 0.86
C ALA A 618 -17.70 6.73 0.29
N ALA A 619 -16.62 7.02 0.98
CA ALA A 619 -15.26 6.92 0.45
C ALA A 619 -14.50 5.64 0.84
N GLY A 620 -15.08 4.67 1.58
CA GLY A 620 -14.23 3.58 2.02
C GLY A 620 -14.90 2.31 2.54
N ILE A 621 -16.22 2.20 2.55
CA ILE A 621 -16.87 1.05 3.18
C ILE A 621 -17.94 0.46 2.26
N ASN A 622 -17.90 -0.84 2.09
CA ASN A 622 -18.92 -1.56 1.33
C ASN A 622 -20.21 -1.73 2.14
N THR A 623 -21.09 -0.73 2.10
CA THR A 623 -22.41 -0.74 2.76
C THR A 623 -23.50 -0.55 1.71
N PRO A 624 -23.82 -1.56 0.89
CA PRO A 624 -24.84 -1.43 -0.13
C PRO A 624 -26.23 -1.27 0.50
N ALA A 625 -27.00 -0.32 -0.03
CA ALA A 625 -28.38 -0.02 0.36
C ALA A 625 -29.32 -0.23 -0.83
N SER A 626 -30.60 -0.51 -0.59
CA SER A 626 -31.60 -0.48 -1.67
C SER A 626 -31.78 0.96 -2.15
N THR A 627 -31.94 1.88 -1.20
CA THR A 627 -32.11 3.31 -1.50
C THR A 627 -31.12 4.15 -0.70
N VAL A 628 -30.52 5.13 -1.38
CA VAL A 628 -29.65 6.17 -0.80
C VAL A 628 -30.40 7.49 -0.83
N ILE A 629 -30.38 8.21 0.29
CA ILE A 629 -30.99 9.55 0.43
C ILE A 629 -29.88 10.54 0.77
N LEU A 630 -29.70 11.59 -0.04
CA LEU A 630 -28.80 12.69 0.23
C LEU A 630 -29.63 13.87 0.76
N ALA A 631 -29.49 14.16 2.03
CA ALA A 631 -30.30 15.21 2.70
C ALA A 631 -29.80 16.62 2.41
N GLU A 632 -28.53 16.79 2.12
CA GLU A 632 -27.88 18.04 1.74
C GLU A 632 -27.06 17.87 0.47
N ASN A 633 -26.71 18.98 -0.17
CA ASN A 633 -25.96 19.03 -1.43
C ASN A 633 -24.64 19.83 -1.31
N GLU A 634 -24.21 20.16 -0.08
CA GLU A 634 -23.02 20.95 0.20
C GLU A 634 -22.31 20.50 1.47
N PHE A 635 -21.01 20.77 1.55
CA PHE A 635 -20.24 20.70 2.79
C PHE A 635 -20.46 21.98 3.60
N VAL A 636 -20.41 21.84 4.91
CA VAL A 636 -20.52 22.97 5.86
C VAL A 636 -19.20 23.15 6.58
N GLY A 637 -18.68 24.37 6.66
CA GLY A 637 -17.42 24.71 7.33
C GLY A 637 -16.84 26.03 6.83
N GLU A 638 -15.58 26.30 7.10
CA GLU A 638 -14.86 27.49 6.60
C GLU A 638 -14.77 27.49 5.06
N ASP A 639 -14.68 26.32 4.45
CA ASP A 639 -14.67 26.10 3.01
C ASP A 639 -15.99 25.50 2.50
N GLY A 640 -17.12 25.97 3.05
CA GLY A 640 -18.44 25.52 2.63
C GLY A 640 -18.60 25.60 1.11
N ARG A 641 -18.71 24.42 0.47
CA ARG A 641 -18.83 24.29 -0.98
C ARG A 641 -19.89 23.27 -1.36
N PRO A 642 -20.53 23.42 -2.52
CA PRO A 642 -21.37 22.37 -3.05
C PRO A 642 -20.57 21.08 -3.29
N PHE A 643 -21.24 19.94 -3.19
CA PHE A 643 -20.66 18.68 -3.65
C PHE A 643 -20.26 18.78 -5.12
N THR A 644 -19.19 18.11 -5.50
CA THR A 644 -18.87 17.85 -6.88
C THR A 644 -19.80 16.77 -7.44
N VAL A 645 -19.91 16.69 -8.76
CA VAL A 645 -20.72 15.64 -9.39
C VAL A 645 -20.13 14.26 -9.08
N ALA A 646 -18.80 14.15 -9.05
CA ALA A 646 -18.12 12.91 -8.68
C ALA A 646 -18.43 12.48 -7.24
N GLU A 647 -18.41 13.40 -6.27
CA GLU A 647 -18.79 13.11 -4.87
C GLU A 647 -20.24 12.64 -4.76
N TYR A 648 -21.17 13.32 -5.46
CA TYR A 648 -22.54 12.87 -5.55
C TYR A 648 -22.67 11.47 -6.14
N LYS A 649 -22.03 11.20 -7.31
CA LYS A 649 -22.08 9.89 -7.97
C LYS A 649 -21.49 8.78 -7.11
N ASN A 650 -20.46 9.06 -6.32
CA ASN A 650 -19.91 8.11 -5.35
C ASN A 650 -20.91 7.74 -4.25
N MET A 651 -21.64 8.73 -3.70
CA MET A 651 -22.68 8.49 -2.70
C MET A 651 -23.89 7.77 -3.31
N ALA A 652 -24.39 8.21 -4.44
CA ALA A 652 -25.48 7.60 -5.18
C ALA A 652 -25.13 6.16 -5.61
N GLY A 653 -23.86 5.90 -5.94
CA GLY A 653 -23.30 4.62 -6.31
C GLY A 653 -23.42 3.53 -5.25
N ARG A 654 -23.72 3.89 -3.98
CA ARG A 654 -23.98 2.93 -2.90
C ARG A 654 -25.38 2.31 -2.98
N ALA A 655 -26.25 2.82 -3.84
CA ALA A 655 -27.57 2.26 -4.07
C ALA A 655 -27.50 1.07 -5.03
N GLY A 656 -28.23 -0.01 -4.70
CA GLY A 656 -28.31 -1.25 -5.45
C GLY A 656 -27.32 -2.32 -4.98
N ARG A 657 -27.78 -3.57 -4.91
CA ARG A 657 -27.00 -4.74 -4.46
C ARG A 657 -26.72 -5.67 -5.62
N LEU A 658 -25.44 -5.95 -5.86
CA LEU A 658 -25.04 -7.03 -6.75
C LEU A 658 -25.53 -8.38 -6.16
N GLY A 659 -26.29 -9.16 -6.95
CA GLY A 659 -26.75 -10.48 -6.54
C GLY A 659 -28.23 -10.56 -6.14
N TYR A 660 -28.92 -9.44 -5.91
CA TYR A 660 -30.34 -9.43 -5.49
C TYR A 660 -31.32 -8.99 -6.58
N ASN A 661 -30.89 -8.76 -7.82
CA ASN A 661 -31.71 -8.27 -8.95
C ASN A 661 -32.52 -6.99 -8.65
N GLU A 662 -32.07 -6.18 -7.70
CA GLU A 662 -32.77 -4.98 -7.28
C GLU A 662 -32.24 -3.75 -8.02
N THR A 663 -33.14 -2.92 -8.53
CA THR A 663 -32.82 -1.60 -9.02
C THR A 663 -32.49 -0.71 -7.83
N GLY A 664 -31.28 -0.13 -7.80
CA GLY A 664 -30.90 0.85 -6.77
C GLY A 664 -31.63 2.18 -6.97
N LYS A 665 -31.88 2.90 -5.90
CA LYS A 665 -32.52 4.23 -5.95
C LYS A 665 -31.67 5.28 -5.21
N ALA A 666 -31.36 6.40 -5.85
CA ALA A 666 -30.66 7.54 -5.21
C ALA A 666 -31.54 8.80 -5.27
N ILE A 667 -31.78 9.38 -4.12
CA ILE A 667 -32.70 10.52 -3.95
C ILE A 667 -31.94 11.69 -3.32
N ILE A 668 -31.82 12.79 -4.02
CA ILE A 668 -31.41 14.09 -3.46
C ILE A 668 -32.64 14.86 -2.99
N LEU A 669 -32.57 15.53 -1.85
CA LEU A 669 -33.64 16.38 -1.37
C LEU A 669 -33.48 17.81 -1.85
N ALA A 670 -34.59 18.44 -2.19
CA ALA A 670 -34.68 19.85 -2.55
C ALA A 670 -35.77 20.54 -1.73
N ASP A 671 -35.58 21.81 -1.41
CA ASP A 671 -36.58 22.58 -0.66
C ASP A 671 -37.72 23.11 -1.56
N THR A 672 -37.42 23.37 -2.82
CA THR A 672 -38.37 23.97 -3.77
C THR A 672 -38.38 23.24 -5.12
N PRO A 673 -39.46 23.38 -5.93
CA PRO A 673 -39.49 22.86 -7.30
C PRO A 673 -38.40 23.45 -8.22
N MET A 674 -38.02 24.72 -7.97
CA MET A 674 -36.93 25.36 -8.74
C MET A 674 -35.58 24.73 -8.40
N GLU A 675 -35.30 24.54 -7.12
CA GLU A 675 -34.10 23.86 -6.66
C GLU A 675 -34.06 22.40 -7.15
N ARG A 676 -35.20 21.68 -7.14
CA ARG A 676 -35.29 20.32 -7.72
C ARG A 676 -34.81 20.32 -9.16
N ALA A 677 -35.25 21.24 -9.99
CA ALA A 677 -34.83 21.34 -11.39
C ALA A 677 -33.32 21.64 -11.52
N GLN A 678 -32.77 22.52 -10.67
CA GLN A 678 -31.36 22.88 -10.65
C GLN A 678 -30.47 21.68 -10.23
N LEU A 679 -30.85 21.02 -9.13
CA LEU A 679 -30.11 19.84 -8.62
C LEU A 679 -30.18 18.67 -9.61
N PHE A 680 -31.34 18.50 -10.28
CA PHE A 680 -31.50 17.48 -11.30
C PHE A 680 -30.54 17.69 -12.48
N GLN A 681 -30.43 18.89 -13.00
CA GLN A 681 -29.49 19.24 -14.06
C GLN A 681 -28.04 19.10 -13.61
N LYS A 682 -27.73 19.58 -12.40
CA LYS A 682 -26.35 19.61 -11.90
C LYS A 682 -25.82 18.22 -11.56
N TYR A 683 -26.60 17.40 -10.84
CA TYR A 683 -26.11 16.15 -10.26
C TYR A 683 -26.57 14.92 -11.02
N VAL A 684 -27.86 14.82 -11.35
CA VAL A 684 -28.41 13.64 -12.00
C VAL A 684 -27.93 13.56 -13.46
N LEU A 685 -28.08 14.65 -14.20
CA LEU A 685 -27.62 14.78 -15.59
C LEU A 685 -26.18 15.30 -15.71
N GLY A 686 -25.58 15.72 -14.60
CA GLY A 686 -24.25 16.30 -14.58
C GLY A 686 -23.14 15.31 -14.96
N VAL A 687 -22.12 15.85 -15.60
CA VAL A 687 -20.89 15.12 -15.92
C VAL A 687 -19.90 15.32 -14.75
N PRO A 688 -19.25 14.26 -14.25
CA PRO A 688 -18.21 14.39 -13.25
C PRO A 688 -17.09 15.34 -13.70
N GLU A 689 -16.32 15.80 -12.73
CA GLU A 689 -15.23 16.73 -12.95
C GLU A 689 -14.09 16.05 -13.74
N ASP A 690 -13.36 16.89 -14.48
CA ASP A 690 -12.19 16.48 -15.25
C ASP A 690 -11.02 16.09 -14.35
N VAL A 691 -10.18 15.18 -14.82
CA VAL A 691 -8.91 14.86 -14.16
C VAL A 691 -8.00 16.09 -14.20
N LYS A 692 -7.49 16.47 -13.04
CA LYS A 692 -6.53 17.56 -12.91
C LYS A 692 -5.36 17.11 -12.04
N SER A 693 -4.17 17.60 -12.38
CA SER A 693 -3.02 17.43 -11.52
C SER A 693 -3.18 18.22 -10.22
N SER A 694 -2.70 17.66 -9.12
CA SER A 694 -2.50 18.37 -7.87
C SER A 694 -1.24 19.25 -7.87
N PHE A 695 -0.42 19.17 -8.94
CA PHE A 695 0.79 19.97 -9.10
C PHE A 695 0.45 21.47 -9.14
N GLN A 696 0.99 22.21 -8.19
CA GLN A 696 0.89 23.65 -8.14
C GLN A 696 2.30 24.25 -8.18
N GLN A 697 2.48 25.33 -8.91
CA GLN A 697 3.78 25.99 -9.03
C GLN A 697 4.30 26.51 -7.68
N ARG A 698 3.41 26.84 -6.75
CA ARG A 698 3.79 27.26 -5.38
C ARG A 698 4.47 26.18 -4.59
N ASP A 699 4.20 24.92 -4.90
CA ASP A 699 4.76 23.75 -4.22
C ASP A 699 6.01 23.18 -4.94
N LEU A 700 6.52 23.90 -5.94
CA LEU A 700 7.67 23.46 -6.73
C LEU A 700 8.87 22.99 -5.86
N PRO A 701 9.20 23.64 -4.73
CA PRO A 701 10.24 23.14 -3.83
C PRO A 701 9.95 21.73 -3.30
N THR A 702 8.73 21.47 -2.86
CA THR A 702 8.31 20.17 -2.32
C THR A 702 8.35 19.10 -3.41
N TRP A 703 7.81 19.38 -4.60
CA TRP A 703 7.84 18.47 -5.74
C TRP A 703 9.27 18.13 -6.16
N THR A 704 10.11 19.15 -6.28
CA THR A 704 11.52 18.97 -6.68
C THR A 704 12.27 18.11 -5.65
N LEU A 705 12.13 18.40 -4.36
CA LEU A 705 12.80 17.62 -3.30
C LEU A 705 12.34 16.14 -3.32
N ARG A 706 11.05 15.89 -3.49
CA ARG A 706 10.50 14.53 -3.58
C ARG A 706 10.97 13.80 -4.84
N LEU A 707 11.05 14.46 -5.99
CA LEU A 707 11.59 13.86 -7.21
C LEU A 707 13.09 13.59 -7.10
N LEU A 708 13.85 14.50 -6.48
CA LEU A 708 15.28 14.30 -6.21
C LEU A 708 15.53 13.10 -5.29
N SER A 709 14.60 12.79 -4.36
CA SER A 709 14.72 11.59 -3.52
C SER A 709 14.61 10.27 -4.29
N GLN A 710 14.04 10.31 -5.51
CA GLN A 710 13.93 9.16 -6.41
C GLN A 710 15.20 8.91 -7.24
N VAL A 711 16.21 9.77 -7.13
CA VAL A 711 17.45 9.69 -7.93
C VAL A 711 18.68 9.64 -7.04
N ARG A 712 19.75 9.00 -7.50
CA ARG A 712 21.03 8.92 -6.76
C ARG A 712 21.97 10.09 -7.03
N GLY A 713 21.71 10.86 -8.08
CA GLY A 713 22.44 12.03 -8.49
C GLY A 713 21.88 12.52 -9.82
N VAL A 714 21.88 13.83 -10.03
CA VAL A 714 21.31 14.46 -11.21
C VAL A 714 22.03 15.78 -11.47
N ARG A 715 22.23 16.14 -12.75
CA ARG A 715 22.70 17.48 -13.08
C ARG A 715 21.57 18.49 -12.86
N ALA A 716 21.92 19.69 -12.43
CA ALA A 716 20.94 20.76 -12.21
C ALA A 716 20.07 21.00 -13.47
N THR A 717 20.65 20.89 -14.66
CA THR A 717 19.98 21.03 -15.96
C THR A 717 18.99 19.90 -16.28
N GLU A 718 19.07 18.76 -15.61
CA GLU A 718 18.19 17.60 -15.83
C GLU A 718 16.96 17.61 -14.91
N ILE A 719 16.98 18.42 -13.84
CA ILE A 719 15.88 18.47 -12.84
C ILE A 719 14.55 18.91 -13.47
N PRO A 720 14.49 19.91 -14.38
CA PRO A 720 13.25 20.25 -15.07
C PRO A 720 12.65 19.06 -15.83
N GLY A 721 13.49 18.18 -16.40
CA GLY A 721 13.05 16.94 -17.05
C GLY A 721 12.37 15.95 -16.08
N LEU A 722 12.79 15.91 -14.81
CA LEU A 722 12.10 15.10 -13.79
C LEU A 722 10.70 15.64 -13.49
N LEU A 723 10.52 16.95 -13.50
CA LEU A 723 9.23 17.60 -13.30
C LEU A 723 8.26 17.32 -14.45
N VAL A 724 8.75 17.24 -15.68
CA VAL A 724 7.94 16.88 -16.88
C VAL A 724 7.38 15.45 -16.76
N ASN A 725 8.04 14.57 -16.02
CA ASN A 725 7.53 13.21 -15.77
C ASN A 725 6.32 13.17 -14.83
N THR A 726 5.99 14.28 -14.14
CA THR A 726 4.73 14.39 -13.39
C THR A 726 3.58 14.73 -14.34
N PHE A 727 2.34 14.45 -13.97
CA PHE A 727 1.16 14.78 -14.78
C PHE A 727 1.00 16.30 -14.95
N GLY A 728 1.27 17.06 -13.89
CA GLY A 728 1.24 18.51 -13.92
C GLY A 728 2.32 19.10 -14.83
N GLY A 729 3.54 18.62 -14.73
CA GLY A 729 4.64 19.03 -15.60
C GLY A 729 4.44 18.64 -17.06
N TYR A 730 3.93 17.42 -17.30
CA TYR A 730 3.54 16.95 -18.64
C TYR A 730 2.46 17.86 -19.25
N SER A 731 1.41 18.18 -18.48
CA SER A 731 0.33 19.04 -18.94
C SER A 731 0.80 20.48 -19.19
N ALA A 732 1.60 21.03 -18.27
CA ALA A 732 2.12 22.39 -18.36
C ALA A 732 3.09 22.57 -19.53
N SER A 733 4.00 21.62 -19.75
CA SER A 733 4.95 21.67 -20.86
C SER A 733 4.29 21.57 -22.23
N ARG A 734 3.17 20.86 -22.33
CA ARG A 734 2.36 20.80 -23.58
C ARG A 734 1.55 22.06 -23.81
N ALA A 735 1.03 22.67 -22.73
CA ALA A 735 0.27 23.90 -22.80
C ALA A 735 1.16 25.12 -23.13
N ASN A 736 2.40 25.11 -22.60
CA ASN A 736 3.36 26.18 -22.82
C ASN A 736 4.75 25.59 -23.11
N PRO A 737 5.23 25.63 -24.37
CA PRO A 737 6.56 25.14 -24.75
C PRO A 737 7.72 25.82 -24.00
N GLN A 738 7.53 27.05 -23.52
CA GLN A 738 8.54 27.78 -22.73
C GLN A 738 8.53 27.41 -21.25
N TRP A 739 7.60 26.57 -20.79
CA TRP A 739 7.46 26.21 -19.38
C TRP A 739 8.74 25.65 -18.77
N ILE A 740 9.46 24.82 -19.52
CA ILE A 740 10.72 24.21 -19.07
C ILE A 740 11.76 25.31 -18.75
N ALA A 741 11.92 26.30 -19.60
CA ALA A 741 12.87 27.40 -19.40
C ALA A 741 12.49 28.27 -18.18
N ILE A 742 11.20 28.48 -17.94
CA ILE A 742 10.71 29.20 -16.74
C ILE A 742 11.07 28.43 -15.47
N VAL A 743 10.78 27.14 -15.45
CA VAL A 743 11.04 26.27 -14.31
C VAL A 743 12.53 26.09 -14.05
N GLU A 744 13.37 26.08 -15.09
CA GLU A 744 14.83 25.98 -14.95
C GLU A 744 15.41 27.09 -14.10
N HIS A 745 14.92 28.31 -14.26
CA HIS A 745 15.34 29.44 -13.42
C HIS A 745 14.95 29.24 -11.93
N GLU A 746 13.72 28.83 -11.67
CA GLU A 746 13.21 28.57 -10.32
C GLU A 746 13.93 27.38 -9.66
N VAL A 747 14.19 26.32 -10.41
CA VAL A 747 14.92 25.13 -9.95
C VAL A 747 16.36 25.47 -9.56
N THR A 748 17.03 26.35 -10.35
CA THR A 748 18.40 26.79 -10.02
C THR A 748 18.45 27.47 -8.66
N ALA A 749 17.53 28.39 -8.39
CA ALA A 749 17.44 29.06 -7.10
C ALA A 749 17.11 28.05 -5.96
N LEU A 750 16.27 27.08 -6.25
CA LEU A 750 15.92 26.05 -5.28
C LEU A 750 17.11 25.13 -4.95
N VAL A 751 17.91 24.73 -5.94
CA VAL A 751 19.11 23.92 -5.72
C VAL A 751 20.07 24.63 -4.77
N GLU A 752 20.27 25.94 -4.94
CA GLU A 752 21.13 26.72 -4.03
C GLU A 752 20.52 26.75 -2.59
N ARG A 753 19.21 26.84 -2.45
CA ARG A 753 18.54 26.73 -1.12
C ARG A 753 18.76 25.35 -0.49
N LEU A 754 18.68 24.27 -1.28
CA LEU A 754 18.92 22.89 -0.80
C LEU A 754 20.36 22.71 -0.31
N LEU A 755 21.35 23.26 -1.04
CA LEU A 755 22.76 23.26 -0.67
C LEU A 755 23.01 24.05 0.62
N GLN A 756 22.47 25.26 0.74
CA GLN A 756 22.57 26.11 1.93
C GLN A 756 21.93 25.46 3.16
N ALA A 757 20.82 24.76 3.00
CA ALA A 757 20.13 24.06 4.07
C ALA A 757 20.81 22.74 4.49
N GLY A 758 21.84 22.29 3.76
CA GLY A 758 22.51 21.00 4.00
C GLY A 758 21.65 19.79 3.61
N LEU A 759 20.64 20.00 2.76
CA LEU A 759 19.79 18.93 2.21
C LEU A 759 20.37 18.30 0.94
N ALA A 760 21.24 19.02 0.25
CA ALA A 760 21.95 18.54 -0.91
C ALA A 760 23.45 18.86 -0.81
N GLU A 761 24.25 18.15 -1.56
CA GLU A 761 25.67 18.40 -1.78
C GLU A 761 25.98 18.28 -3.27
N ARG A 762 27.07 18.95 -3.69
CA ARG A 762 27.50 18.98 -5.10
C ARG A 762 28.80 18.20 -5.24
N GLU A 763 28.76 17.19 -6.10
CA GLU A 763 29.95 16.42 -6.50
C GLU A 763 30.19 16.63 -8.01
N GLY A 764 31.13 17.51 -8.36
CA GLY A 764 31.31 17.95 -9.74
C GLY A 764 30.06 18.67 -10.28
N GLU A 765 29.46 18.14 -11.33
CA GLU A 765 28.21 18.66 -11.90
C GLU A 765 26.94 18.01 -11.31
N LEU A 766 27.09 16.96 -10.50
CA LEU A 766 25.98 16.23 -9.94
C LEU A 766 25.54 16.82 -8.61
N ILE A 767 24.24 16.89 -8.45
CA ILE A 767 23.56 17.24 -7.19
C ILE A 767 23.08 15.94 -6.55
N HIS A 768 23.49 15.69 -5.32
CA HIS A 768 23.10 14.55 -4.50
C HIS A 768 22.33 15.05 -3.28
N LEU A 769 21.23 14.38 -2.95
CA LEU A 769 20.62 14.63 -1.65
C LEU A 769 21.45 13.96 -0.55
N THR A 770 21.73 14.73 0.52
CA THR A 770 22.29 14.18 1.77
C THR A 770 21.32 13.17 2.40
N LEU A 771 21.74 12.44 3.43
CA LEU A 771 20.82 11.57 4.18
C LEU A 771 19.63 12.36 4.72
N LEU A 772 19.89 13.57 5.24
CA LEU A 772 18.83 14.47 5.71
C LEU A 772 17.92 14.92 4.55
N GLY A 773 18.48 15.30 3.42
CA GLY A 773 17.71 15.68 2.23
C GLY A 773 16.83 14.55 1.71
N ARG A 774 17.33 13.32 1.71
CA ARG A 774 16.53 12.13 1.34
C ARG A 774 15.42 11.87 2.34
N ALA A 775 15.67 11.98 3.64
CA ALA A 775 14.65 11.83 4.65
C ALA A 775 13.55 12.88 4.50
N CYS A 776 13.91 14.15 4.23
CA CYS A 776 12.94 15.21 3.93
C CYS A 776 12.15 14.93 2.66
N GLY A 777 12.81 14.50 1.56
CA GLY A 777 12.16 14.21 0.28
C GLY A 777 11.27 12.98 0.29
N ALA A 778 11.60 11.97 1.08
CA ALA A 778 10.77 10.79 1.30
C ALA A 778 9.63 11.03 2.29
N SER A 779 9.68 12.11 3.08
CA SER A 779 8.65 12.45 4.06
C SER A 779 7.36 12.97 3.40
N SER A 780 6.26 12.95 4.15
CA SER A 780 4.99 13.57 3.72
C SER A 780 4.95 15.08 3.92
N LEU A 781 6.02 15.67 4.48
CA LEU A 781 6.08 17.10 4.78
C LEU A 781 6.40 17.92 3.53
N SER A 782 5.93 19.17 3.53
CA SER A 782 6.37 20.17 2.57
C SER A 782 7.84 20.55 2.81
N PHE A 783 8.47 21.16 1.80
CA PHE A 783 9.83 21.64 1.91
C PHE A 783 10.00 22.64 3.09
N GLU A 784 9.08 23.59 3.21
CA GLU A 784 9.11 24.60 4.26
C GLU A 784 8.90 24.00 5.67
N SER A 785 7.96 23.05 5.79
CA SER A 785 7.74 22.32 7.05
C SER A 785 8.97 21.50 7.46
N SER A 786 9.63 20.85 6.50
CA SER A 786 10.87 20.11 6.75
C SER A 786 12.00 20.99 7.24
N LEU A 787 12.21 22.16 6.61
CA LEU A 787 13.20 23.13 7.05
C LEU A 787 12.90 23.67 8.45
N ARG A 788 11.65 24.02 8.71
CA ARG A 788 11.18 24.53 10.01
C ARG A 788 11.41 23.51 11.13
N LEU A 789 11.14 22.23 10.86
CA LEU A 789 11.39 21.13 11.79
C LEU A 789 12.88 20.98 12.10
N VAL A 790 13.73 20.97 11.08
CA VAL A 790 15.18 20.85 11.22
C VAL A 790 15.75 22.01 12.02
N GLU A 791 15.29 23.24 11.76
CA GLU A 791 15.70 24.44 12.48
C GLU A 791 15.30 24.37 13.97
N LEU A 792 14.05 24.03 14.27
CA LEU A 792 13.55 23.88 15.63
C LEU A 792 14.36 22.83 16.42
N MET A 793 14.65 21.69 15.81
CA MET A 793 15.40 20.63 16.47
C MET A 793 16.85 20.99 16.72
N LYS A 794 17.50 21.72 15.80
CA LYS A 794 18.85 22.24 16.02
C LYS A 794 18.91 23.22 17.19
N GLN A 795 17.88 24.05 17.39
CA GLN A 795 17.79 25.02 18.48
C GLN A 795 17.51 24.39 19.84
N LEU A 796 16.71 23.31 19.91
CA LEU A 796 16.25 22.70 21.14
C LEU A 796 17.21 21.67 21.74
N ASN A 797 18.37 21.45 21.19
CA ASN A 797 19.35 20.44 21.62
C ASN A 797 18.71 19.06 21.92
N ALA A 798 18.83 18.10 21.01
CA ALA A 798 18.18 16.78 21.10
C ALA A 798 18.48 16.04 22.41
N ALA A 799 19.64 16.24 23.03
CA ALA A 799 20.00 15.65 24.33
C ALA A 799 19.12 16.13 25.50
N GLN A 800 18.41 17.24 25.32
CA GLN A 800 17.55 17.84 26.35
C GLN A 800 16.06 17.76 25.98
N THR A 801 15.72 17.29 24.77
CA THR A 801 14.36 17.18 24.28
C THR A 801 13.82 15.78 24.53
N SER A 802 12.72 15.66 25.26
CA SER A 802 12.07 14.37 25.43
C SER A 802 11.30 13.95 24.16
N PRO A 803 11.18 12.66 23.87
CA PRO A 803 10.36 12.18 22.74
C PRO A 803 8.92 12.73 22.76
N THR A 804 8.34 12.89 23.95
CA THR A 804 6.99 13.45 24.13
C THR A 804 6.89 14.93 23.71
N GLN A 805 7.99 15.71 23.85
CA GLN A 805 8.00 17.10 23.39
C GLN A 805 7.94 17.24 21.87
N VAL A 806 8.41 16.23 21.12
CA VAL A 806 8.30 16.20 19.65
C VAL A 806 6.84 16.15 19.23
N LEU A 807 5.95 15.57 20.04
CA LEU A 807 4.50 15.57 19.82
C LEU A 807 3.92 16.99 19.71
N ALA A 808 4.38 17.89 20.59
CA ALA A 808 3.99 19.29 20.55
C ALA A 808 4.67 20.00 19.34
N MET A 809 5.92 19.68 19.03
CA MET A 809 6.66 20.30 17.91
C MET A 809 5.99 20.03 16.57
N VAL A 810 5.45 18.84 16.35
CA VAL A 810 4.72 18.50 15.12
C VAL A 810 3.54 19.46 14.88
N GLN A 811 2.98 20.07 15.93
CA GLN A 811 1.86 21.03 15.78
C GLN A 811 2.26 22.34 15.10
N VAL A 812 3.57 22.60 14.90
CA VAL A 812 4.09 23.78 14.20
C VAL A 812 4.05 23.63 12.68
N LEU A 813 3.92 22.42 12.17
CA LEU A 813 3.94 22.11 10.75
C LEU A 813 2.72 22.69 10.02
N ASP A 814 2.92 23.14 8.79
CA ASP A 814 1.83 23.74 7.99
C ASP A 814 0.71 22.73 7.71
N GLU A 815 1.04 21.45 7.58
CA GLU A 815 0.10 20.34 7.39
C GLU A 815 -0.87 20.22 8.57
N MET A 816 -0.42 20.58 9.78
CA MET A 816 -1.28 20.55 10.96
C MET A 816 -2.21 21.76 11.07
N VAL A 817 -1.93 22.86 10.34
CA VAL A 817 -2.83 24.02 10.30
C VAL A 817 -4.16 23.66 9.65
N ALA A 818 -4.15 22.79 8.64
CA ALA A 818 -5.34 22.32 7.96
C ALA A 818 -6.24 21.40 8.81
N ILE A 819 -5.74 20.90 9.95
CA ILE A 819 -6.48 19.98 10.82
C ILE A 819 -7.50 20.75 11.65
N TYR A 820 -8.77 20.49 11.40
CA TYR A 820 -9.85 21.14 12.14
C TYR A 820 -9.72 20.93 13.64
N THR A 821 -9.60 22.04 14.35
CA THR A 821 -9.49 22.07 15.81
C THR A 821 -10.66 22.89 16.35
N PRO A 822 -11.57 22.29 17.15
CA PRO A 822 -12.68 23.03 17.72
C PRO A 822 -12.19 24.07 18.72
N VAL A 823 -12.28 25.36 18.35
CA VAL A 823 -11.93 26.49 19.19
C VAL A 823 -13.02 27.54 19.15
N MET A 824 -13.14 28.29 20.22
CA MET A 824 -14.03 29.43 20.26
C MET A 824 -13.31 30.66 19.69
N LYS A 825 -13.70 31.11 18.49
CA LYS A 825 -13.02 32.19 17.76
C LYS A 825 -13.26 33.58 18.38
N ARG A 826 -14.30 33.75 19.25
CA ARG A 826 -14.60 34.99 19.91
C ARG A 826 -14.24 34.93 21.39
N GLY A 827 -13.65 36.02 21.91
CA GLY A 827 -13.19 36.10 23.29
C GLY A 827 -11.83 35.44 23.53
N ARG A 828 -11.43 35.37 24.80
CA ARG A 828 -10.11 34.82 25.23
C ARG A 828 -10.22 33.50 25.99
N SER A 829 -11.33 32.79 25.87
CA SER A 829 -11.57 31.55 26.61
C SER A 829 -10.55 30.44 26.29
N GLU A 830 -9.94 30.46 25.10
CA GLU A 830 -8.94 29.46 24.67
C GLU A 830 -7.49 29.85 25.10
N SER A 831 -7.24 31.05 25.64
CA SER A 831 -5.91 31.45 26.10
C SER A 831 -5.36 30.59 27.24
N VAL A 832 -6.23 29.91 28.00
CA VAL A 832 -5.86 28.94 29.03
C VAL A 832 -5.03 27.77 28.46
N ARG A 833 -5.17 27.47 27.17
CA ARG A 833 -4.46 26.35 26.50
C ARG A 833 -2.94 26.55 26.45
N ALA A 834 -2.47 27.79 26.45
CA ALA A 834 -1.05 28.09 26.59
C ALA A 834 -0.48 27.63 27.95
N ASN A 835 -1.23 27.84 29.03
CA ASN A 835 -0.87 27.37 30.36
C ASN A 835 -0.89 25.82 30.42
N ASP A 836 -1.87 25.19 29.77
CA ASP A 836 -1.95 23.72 29.66
C ASP A 836 -0.69 23.15 29.03
N VAL A 837 -0.14 23.77 27.98
CA VAL A 837 1.13 23.38 27.33
C VAL A 837 2.31 23.65 28.23
N ALA A 838 2.36 24.82 28.89
CA ALA A 838 3.46 25.15 29.79
C ALA A 838 3.61 24.16 30.96
N GLN A 839 2.48 23.68 31.49
CA GLN A 839 2.47 22.67 32.55
C GLN A 839 2.95 21.30 32.10
N ARG A 840 2.61 20.86 30.86
CA ARG A 840 2.91 19.53 30.34
C ARG A 840 4.27 19.42 29.67
N TYR A 841 4.67 20.46 28.94
CA TYR A 841 5.86 20.45 28.08
C TYR A 841 6.91 21.52 28.46
N GLY A 842 6.58 22.44 29.37
CA GLY A 842 7.44 23.53 29.77
C GLY A 842 7.24 24.82 28.96
N HIS A 843 7.70 25.94 29.48
CA HIS A 843 7.56 27.27 28.88
C HIS A 843 8.29 27.41 27.53
N ALA A 844 9.45 26.75 27.37
CA ALA A 844 10.20 26.79 26.11
C ALA A 844 9.36 26.21 24.94
N MET A 845 8.59 25.18 25.21
CA MET A 845 7.69 24.60 24.18
C MET A 845 6.54 25.55 23.83
N THR A 846 5.96 26.24 24.81
CA THR A 846 4.92 27.24 24.55
C THR A 846 5.45 28.35 23.64
N GLN A 847 6.69 28.82 23.85
CA GLN A 847 7.33 29.79 22.97
C GLN A 847 7.61 29.24 21.57
N ALA A 848 8.01 27.95 21.47
CA ALA A 848 8.22 27.29 20.18
C ALA A 848 6.90 27.19 19.39
N LEU A 849 5.78 26.85 20.04
CA LEU A 849 4.46 26.79 19.39
C LEU A 849 3.95 28.16 18.93
N GLN A 850 4.38 29.25 19.58
CA GLN A 850 4.01 30.62 19.21
C GLN A 850 4.76 31.09 17.95
N ARG A 851 5.95 30.54 17.68
CA ARG A 851 6.72 30.87 16.47
C ARG A 851 5.94 30.46 15.22
N TYR A 852 6.06 31.26 14.18
CA TYR A 852 5.43 31.00 12.87
C TYR A 852 3.90 30.96 12.89
N CYS A 853 3.23 31.38 13.98
CA CYS A 853 1.78 31.57 13.99
C CYS A 853 1.38 32.81 13.19
N ARG A 854 0.31 32.71 12.43
CA ARG A 854 -0.28 33.84 11.69
C ARG A 854 -1.08 34.75 12.61
N ASP A 855 -1.75 34.15 13.59
CA ASP A 855 -2.60 34.84 14.55
C ASP A 855 -2.72 34.09 15.89
N GLU A 856 -3.44 34.68 16.85
CA GLU A 856 -3.66 34.09 18.17
C GLU A 856 -4.53 32.82 18.11
N ILE A 857 -5.43 32.71 17.14
CA ILE A 857 -6.34 31.55 17.00
C ILE A 857 -5.52 30.32 16.60
N GLU A 858 -4.60 30.48 15.66
CA GLU A 858 -3.68 29.40 15.25
C GLU A 858 -2.82 28.96 16.43
N PHE A 859 -2.29 29.89 17.23
CA PHE A 859 -1.55 29.56 18.44
C PHE A 859 -2.42 28.77 19.43
N TRP A 860 -3.65 29.16 19.67
CA TRP A 860 -4.55 28.42 20.57
C TRP A 860 -4.89 27.04 20.02
N CYS A 861 -5.07 26.89 18.72
CA CYS A 861 -5.26 25.60 18.07
C CYS A 861 -4.08 24.67 18.30
N ARG A 862 -2.84 25.16 18.11
CA ARG A 862 -1.62 24.40 18.35
C ARG A 862 -1.51 23.96 19.83
N CYS A 863 -1.74 24.89 20.74
CA CYS A 863 -1.72 24.60 22.18
C CYS A 863 -2.80 23.60 22.58
N LYS A 864 -4.03 23.76 22.07
CA LYS A 864 -5.13 22.83 22.34
C LYS A 864 -4.83 21.41 21.85
N ARG A 865 -4.33 21.27 20.61
CA ARG A 865 -3.94 19.98 20.08
C ARG A 865 -2.83 19.33 20.90
N ALA A 866 -1.75 20.07 21.21
CA ALA A 866 -0.63 19.55 22.00
C ALA A 866 -1.10 19.05 23.38
N ALA A 867 -1.88 19.88 24.11
CA ALA A 867 -2.35 19.50 25.45
C ALA A 867 -3.33 18.31 25.41
N LEU A 868 -4.24 18.28 24.43
CA LEU A 868 -5.16 17.16 24.22
C LEU A 868 -4.42 15.85 23.94
N LEU A 869 -3.41 15.90 23.06
CA LEU A 869 -2.62 14.72 22.71
C LEU A 869 -1.79 14.21 23.89
N TYR A 870 -1.28 15.10 24.73
CA TYR A 870 -0.61 14.68 25.97
C TYR A 870 -1.56 13.87 26.86
N ASP A 871 -2.75 14.41 27.14
CA ASP A 871 -3.73 13.72 27.97
C ASP A 871 -4.26 12.43 27.31
N TRP A 872 -4.31 12.37 25.96
CA TRP A 872 -4.67 11.18 25.22
C TRP A 872 -3.67 10.04 25.42
N ILE A 873 -2.36 10.32 25.27
CA ILE A 873 -1.31 9.30 25.45
C ILE A 873 -1.07 8.92 26.91
N GLU A 874 -1.54 9.72 27.87
CA GLU A 874 -1.54 9.38 29.29
C GLU A 874 -2.76 8.53 29.70
N GLY A 875 -3.61 8.14 28.75
CA GLY A 875 -4.73 7.25 29.02
C GLY A 875 -5.94 7.92 29.67
N THR A 876 -6.05 9.25 29.59
CA THR A 876 -7.25 9.95 30.12
C THR A 876 -8.52 9.45 29.43
N PRO A 877 -9.60 9.09 30.18
CA PRO A 877 -10.85 8.63 29.61
C PRO A 877 -11.45 9.58 28.58
N VAL A 878 -12.08 9.02 27.52
CA VAL A 878 -12.59 9.81 26.38
C VAL A 878 -13.61 10.85 26.83
N ASP A 879 -14.55 10.51 27.71
CA ASP A 879 -15.57 11.44 28.18
C ASP A 879 -14.95 12.61 28.97
N VAL A 880 -13.84 12.36 29.69
CA VAL A 880 -13.09 13.40 30.42
C VAL A 880 -12.37 14.31 29.43
N LEU A 881 -11.77 13.75 28.35
CA LEU A 881 -11.13 14.53 27.30
C LEU A 881 -12.15 15.44 26.58
N GLU A 882 -13.29 14.86 26.16
CA GLU A 882 -14.37 15.61 25.52
C GLU A 882 -14.84 16.79 26.38
N LYS A 883 -15.04 16.59 27.68
CA LYS A 883 -15.45 17.67 28.61
C LYS A 883 -14.34 18.68 28.86
N ARG A 884 -13.11 18.26 29.11
CA ARG A 884 -11.96 19.12 29.46
C ARG A 884 -11.58 20.06 28.33
N PHE A 885 -11.63 19.58 27.10
CA PHE A 885 -11.20 20.35 25.93
C PHE A 885 -12.36 21.03 25.19
N SER A 886 -13.62 20.79 25.56
CA SER A 886 -14.76 21.58 25.06
C SER A 886 -14.82 22.93 25.78
N THR A 887 -15.03 24.01 24.98
CA THR A 887 -15.13 25.37 25.55
C THR A 887 -16.58 25.70 25.95
N THR A 888 -17.52 25.48 25.02
CA THR A 888 -18.92 25.54 25.27
C THR A 888 -19.70 24.56 24.38
N PRO A 889 -20.93 24.14 24.69
CA PRO A 889 -21.74 23.29 23.83
C PRO A 889 -22.03 23.89 22.44
N PHE A 890 -21.98 25.22 22.32
CA PHE A 890 -22.31 25.93 21.07
C PHE A 890 -21.07 26.42 20.31
N GLY A 891 -19.88 26.32 20.88
CA GLY A 891 -18.63 26.72 20.23
C GLY A 891 -17.42 26.08 20.90
N GLY A 892 -16.55 25.50 20.09
CA GLY A 892 -15.36 24.79 20.56
C GLY A 892 -15.62 23.44 21.22
N ALA A 893 -16.78 22.82 20.99
CA ALA A 893 -17.09 21.47 21.48
C ALA A 893 -16.19 20.42 20.81
N VAL A 894 -15.54 19.58 21.64
CA VAL A 894 -14.65 18.50 21.20
C VAL A 894 -15.40 17.19 21.36
N GLY A 895 -15.53 16.42 20.28
CA GLY A 895 -16.01 15.06 20.31
C GLY A 895 -14.88 14.08 19.96
N TYR A 896 -15.09 12.81 20.19
CA TYR A 896 -14.12 11.74 19.95
C TYR A 896 -13.51 11.77 18.54
N GLY A 897 -14.33 12.03 17.52
CA GLY A 897 -13.81 12.15 16.15
C GLY A 897 -12.84 13.31 15.93
N ASN A 898 -12.87 14.35 16.79
CA ASN A 898 -11.85 15.40 16.76
C ASN A 898 -10.56 14.92 17.43
N ILE A 899 -10.67 14.17 18.54
CA ILE A 899 -9.53 13.63 19.27
C ILE A 899 -8.75 12.68 18.34
N ILE A 900 -9.45 11.71 17.74
CA ILE A 900 -8.82 10.74 16.83
C ILE A 900 -8.29 11.42 15.57
N GLY A 901 -9.03 12.38 14.98
CA GLY A 901 -8.55 13.10 13.79
C GLY A 901 -7.25 13.86 14.06
N ILE A 902 -7.11 14.48 15.23
CA ILE A 902 -5.89 15.18 15.65
C ILE A 902 -4.77 14.15 15.94
N ALA A 903 -5.08 13.05 16.63
CA ALA A 903 -4.11 12.01 16.96
C ALA A 903 -3.56 11.32 15.69
N ASP A 904 -4.43 10.94 14.76
CA ASP A 904 -4.03 10.29 13.50
C ASP A 904 -3.20 11.22 12.60
N ALA A 905 -3.61 12.48 12.45
CA ALA A 905 -2.85 13.45 11.69
C ALA A 905 -1.46 13.68 12.33
N THR A 906 -1.41 13.84 13.64
CA THR A 906 -0.15 14.01 14.35
C THR A 906 0.74 12.78 14.22
N ARG A 907 0.18 11.57 14.36
CA ARG A 907 0.93 10.32 14.17
C ARG A 907 1.49 10.19 12.76
N PHE A 908 0.72 10.56 11.74
CA PHE A 908 1.16 10.54 10.35
C PHE A 908 2.38 11.46 10.14
N HIS A 909 2.33 12.69 10.62
CA HIS A 909 3.44 13.64 10.48
C HIS A 909 4.60 13.35 11.44
N LEU A 910 4.32 12.76 12.61
CA LEU A 910 5.37 12.32 13.54
C LEU A 910 6.24 11.20 12.95
N ARG A 911 5.67 10.30 12.12
CA ARG A 911 6.46 9.31 11.36
C ARG A 911 7.43 9.97 10.38
N SER A 912 6.96 10.95 9.62
CA SER A 912 7.84 11.75 8.76
C SER A 912 8.90 12.50 9.56
N THR A 913 8.50 13.05 10.69
CA THR A 913 9.43 13.71 11.66
C THR A 913 10.48 12.72 12.18
N HIS A 914 10.07 11.51 12.56
CA HIS A 914 10.99 10.46 13.01
C HIS A 914 12.05 10.13 11.95
N GLN A 915 11.67 9.98 10.69
CA GLN A 915 12.60 9.74 9.58
C GLN A 915 13.63 10.88 9.43
N ILE A 916 13.18 12.13 9.52
CA ILE A 916 14.06 13.30 9.45
C ILE A 916 15.00 13.34 10.66
N LEU A 917 14.47 13.07 11.86
CA LEU A 917 15.27 13.05 13.10
C LEU A 917 16.27 11.89 13.13
N SER A 918 15.94 10.75 12.55
CA SER A 918 16.89 9.63 12.41
C SER A 918 18.10 10.01 11.54
N ALA A 919 17.88 10.82 10.49
CA ALA A 919 18.96 11.34 9.67
C ALA A 919 19.75 12.48 10.35
N LEU A 920 19.08 13.27 11.21
CA LEU A 920 19.69 14.41 11.90
C LEU A 920 20.49 13.99 13.14
N PHE A 921 20.03 12.94 13.83
CA PHE A 921 20.59 12.44 15.10
C PHE A 921 20.83 10.92 15.07
N PRO A 922 21.67 10.41 14.15
CA PRO A 922 21.89 8.97 14.00
C PRO A 922 22.50 8.33 15.26
N ASP A 923 23.22 9.12 16.07
CA ASP A 923 23.93 8.66 17.28
C ASP A 923 23.06 8.69 18.55
N GLN A 924 21.73 8.87 18.41
CA GLN A 924 20.82 8.93 19.56
C GLN A 924 19.72 7.85 19.50
N PRO A 925 20.08 6.57 19.55
CA PRO A 925 19.12 5.47 19.38
C PRO A 925 18.03 5.44 20.46
N THR A 926 18.36 5.83 21.70
CA THR A 926 17.41 5.88 22.82
C THR A 926 16.31 6.92 22.58
N PHE A 927 16.67 8.09 22.05
CA PHE A 927 15.72 9.13 21.70
C PHE A 927 14.79 8.66 20.56
N LEU A 928 15.35 8.03 19.55
CA LEU A 928 14.59 7.50 18.41
C LEU A 928 13.64 6.37 18.84
N ALA A 929 14.10 5.44 19.67
CA ALA A 929 13.24 4.40 20.25
C ALA A 929 12.09 4.99 21.09
N GLY A 930 12.34 6.08 21.81
CA GLY A 930 11.32 6.83 22.53
C GLY A 930 10.28 7.47 21.61
N LEU A 931 10.64 7.85 20.39
CA LEU A 931 9.67 8.34 19.38
C LEU A 931 8.79 7.20 18.84
N ASP A 932 9.34 6.01 18.67
CA ASP A 932 8.55 4.81 18.30
C ASP A 932 7.54 4.49 19.39
N GLU A 933 7.92 4.59 20.65
CA GLU A 933 7.00 4.45 21.79
C GLU A 933 5.87 5.50 21.71
N VAL A 934 6.20 6.77 21.48
CA VAL A 934 5.19 7.84 21.36
C VAL A 934 4.25 7.59 20.19
N LEU A 935 4.73 7.07 19.06
CA LEU A 935 3.89 6.67 17.92
C LEU A 935 2.87 5.59 18.31
N GLN A 936 3.29 4.57 19.07
CA GLN A 936 2.40 3.52 19.58
C GLN A 936 1.39 4.09 20.58
N ARG A 937 1.85 4.92 21.51
CA ARG A 937 0.99 5.59 22.51
C ARG A 937 -0.08 6.45 21.84
N LEU A 938 0.25 7.17 20.75
CA LEU A 938 -0.73 7.92 19.96
C LEU A 938 -1.76 7.03 19.29
N GLU A 939 -1.32 5.90 18.75
CA GLU A 939 -2.18 4.94 18.06
C GLU A 939 -3.26 4.36 18.97
N PHE A 940 -2.84 3.89 20.13
CA PHE A 940 -3.74 3.23 21.08
C PHE A 940 -4.37 4.17 22.11
N GLY A 941 -3.85 5.38 22.28
CA GLY A 941 -4.23 6.31 23.35
C GLY A 941 -3.89 5.77 24.74
N LEU A 942 -2.73 5.15 24.88
CA LEU A 942 -2.32 4.43 26.09
C LEU A 942 -1.08 5.05 26.74
N PRO A 943 -0.96 4.98 28.08
CA PRO A 943 0.31 5.30 28.74
C PRO A 943 1.38 4.24 28.41
N ALA A 944 2.66 4.61 28.54
CA ALA A 944 3.80 3.75 28.23
C ALA A 944 3.72 2.37 28.93
N GLY A 945 3.34 2.36 30.19
CA GLY A 945 3.23 1.12 30.98
C GLY A 945 2.12 0.15 30.53
N ALA A 946 1.17 0.61 29.69
CA ALA A 946 0.11 -0.23 29.14
C ALA A 946 0.46 -0.81 27.75
N LEU A 947 1.51 -0.32 27.09
CA LEU A 947 1.88 -0.78 25.74
C LEU A 947 2.20 -2.28 25.65
N PRO A 948 2.86 -2.93 26.61
CA PRO A 948 3.10 -4.37 26.52
C PRO A 948 1.81 -5.20 26.33
N LEU A 949 0.66 -4.71 26.81
CA LEU A 949 -0.64 -5.37 26.65
C LEU A 949 -1.11 -5.41 25.18
N THR A 950 -0.59 -4.56 24.32
CA THR A 950 -0.93 -4.56 22.87
C THR A 950 -0.36 -5.78 22.12
N ASN A 951 0.56 -6.52 22.75
CA ASN A 951 1.13 -7.77 22.21
C ASN A 951 0.26 -9.01 22.54
N LEU A 952 -0.89 -8.83 23.17
CA LEU A 952 -1.85 -9.92 23.34
C LEU A 952 -2.32 -10.47 21.98
N PRO A 953 -2.56 -11.78 21.84
CA PRO A 953 -2.99 -12.39 20.59
C PRO A 953 -4.37 -11.87 20.13
N LEU A 954 -5.15 -11.29 21.03
CA LEU A 954 -6.45 -10.68 20.75
C LEU A 954 -6.35 -9.16 20.81
N ALA A 955 -6.73 -8.46 19.73
CA ALA A 955 -6.85 -7.01 19.74
C ALA A 955 -8.01 -6.56 20.64
N LEU A 956 -7.70 -5.74 21.64
CA LEU A 956 -8.65 -5.22 22.59
C LEU A 956 -9.03 -3.77 22.28
N THR A 957 -10.15 -3.31 22.81
CA THR A 957 -10.51 -1.89 22.79
C THR A 957 -9.63 -1.10 23.76
N ARG A 958 -9.49 0.23 23.50
CA ARG A 958 -8.73 1.12 24.39
C ARG A 958 -9.21 1.02 25.83
N GLY A 959 -10.53 1.01 26.08
CA GLY A 959 -11.10 0.87 27.41
C GLY A 959 -10.71 -0.43 28.09
N GLN A 960 -10.64 -1.53 27.35
CA GLN A 960 -10.21 -2.83 27.88
C GLN A 960 -8.72 -2.84 28.22
N TYR A 961 -7.85 -2.21 27.44
CA TYR A 961 -6.43 -2.06 27.79
C TYR A 961 -6.25 -1.21 29.05
N LEU A 962 -6.92 -0.06 29.14
CA LEU A 962 -6.87 0.82 30.30
C LEU A 962 -7.43 0.14 31.56
N GLY A 963 -8.53 -0.59 31.42
CA GLY A 963 -9.12 -1.34 32.54
C GLY A 963 -8.14 -2.34 33.14
N ARG A 964 -7.35 -3.04 32.32
CA ARG A 964 -6.30 -3.97 32.79
C ARG A 964 -5.10 -3.27 33.37
N PHE A 965 -4.61 -2.26 32.71
CA PHE A 965 -3.51 -1.46 33.21
C PHE A 965 -3.84 -0.90 34.62
N ASN A 966 -5.04 -0.36 34.79
CA ASN A 966 -5.50 0.16 36.09
C ASN A 966 -5.74 -0.95 37.14
N ALA A 967 -5.99 -2.19 36.70
CA ALA A 967 -6.05 -3.36 37.58
C ALA A 967 -4.67 -3.94 37.92
N GLY A 968 -3.57 -3.32 37.46
CA GLY A 968 -2.20 -3.72 37.76
C GLY A 968 -1.64 -4.80 36.83
N CYS A 969 -2.34 -5.17 35.73
CA CYS A 969 -1.82 -6.08 34.72
C CYS A 969 -0.95 -5.30 33.75
N LEU A 970 0.37 -5.51 33.81
CA LEU A 970 1.33 -4.76 32.98
C LEU A 970 1.91 -5.57 31.81
N THR A 971 1.69 -6.89 31.80
CA THR A 971 2.20 -7.78 30.76
C THR A 971 1.11 -8.75 30.26
N PRO A 972 1.24 -9.33 29.06
CA PRO A 972 0.34 -10.36 28.56
C PRO A 972 0.21 -11.57 29.49
N GLU A 973 1.31 -12.01 30.10
CA GLU A 973 1.35 -13.14 31.03
C GLU A 973 0.48 -12.85 32.27
N ALA A 974 0.60 -11.65 32.85
CA ALA A 974 -0.22 -11.24 33.99
C ALA A 974 -1.73 -11.21 33.66
N VAL A 975 -2.10 -11.05 32.41
CA VAL A 975 -3.50 -11.15 31.96
C VAL A 975 -3.96 -12.60 31.89
N ASN A 976 -3.12 -13.51 31.42
CA ASN A 976 -3.44 -14.94 31.31
C ASN A 976 -3.56 -15.59 32.67
N ASP A 977 -2.89 -15.05 33.68
CA ASP A 977 -2.95 -15.54 35.05
C ASP A 977 -4.20 -15.09 35.84
N LEU A 978 -5.05 -14.23 35.23
CA LEU A 978 -6.30 -13.80 35.90
C LEU A 978 -7.32 -14.92 36.01
N SER A 979 -8.02 -14.99 37.16
CA SER A 979 -9.17 -15.86 37.31
C SER A 979 -10.27 -15.51 36.29
N GLY A 980 -11.05 -16.54 35.90
CA GLY A 980 -12.08 -16.37 34.89
C GLY A 980 -13.04 -15.20 35.11
N GLU A 981 -13.53 -15.05 36.34
CA GLU A 981 -14.45 -13.98 36.72
C GLU A 981 -13.79 -12.59 36.61
N ARG A 982 -12.52 -12.46 37.00
CA ARG A 982 -11.76 -11.19 36.87
C ARG A 982 -11.46 -10.85 35.42
N LEU A 983 -11.16 -11.87 34.64
CA LEU A 983 -10.92 -11.66 33.18
C LEU A 983 -12.21 -11.20 32.50
N GLU A 984 -13.36 -11.84 32.79
CA GLU A 984 -14.67 -11.45 32.24
C GLU A 984 -15.09 -10.04 32.70
N ALA A 985 -14.85 -9.70 33.95
CA ALA A 985 -15.11 -8.35 34.46
C ALA A 985 -14.26 -7.26 33.75
N CYS A 986 -13.02 -7.61 33.35
CA CYS A 986 -12.10 -6.67 32.73
C CYS A 986 -12.32 -6.50 31.20
N ILE A 987 -12.76 -7.55 30.47
CA ILE A 987 -12.83 -7.54 29.00
C ILE A 987 -14.17 -7.97 28.43
N GLY A 988 -15.09 -8.33 29.26
CA GLY A 988 -16.37 -8.92 28.86
C GLY A 988 -16.27 -10.42 28.53
N PRO A 989 -17.40 -11.13 28.59
CA PRO A 989 -17.41 -12.59 28.46
C PRO A 989 -16.96 -13.10 27.09
N ALA A 990 -17.31 -12.40 26.02
CA ALA A 990 -16.94 -12.79 24.65
C ALA A 990 -15.42 -12.75 24.42
N SER A 991 -14.77 -11.63 24.80
CA SER A 991 -13.31 -11.48 24.65
C SER A 991 -12.55 -12.42 25.58
N ALA A 992 -13.08 -12.68 26.80
CA ALA A 992 -12.47 -13.61 27.75
C ALA A 992 -12.51 -15.04 27.21
N SER A 993 -13.61 -15.46 26.61
CA SER A 993 -13.73 -16.79 25.97
C SER A 993 -12.76 -16.95 24.79
N LEU A 994 -12.63 -15.95 23.93
CA LEU A 994 -11.72 -15.97 22.80
C LEU A 994 -10.25 -16.03 23.24
N LEU A 995 -9.88 -15.28 24.27
CA LEU A 995 -8.51 -15.28 24.78
C LEU A 995 -8.11 -16.65 25.35
N ARG A 996 -9.05 -17.32 26.03
CA ARG A 996 -8.84 -18.69 26.58
C ARG A 996 -8.72 -19.76 25.49
N LEU A 997 -9.36 -19.56 24.34
CA LEU A 997 -9.27 -20.49 23.22
C LEU A 997 -7.95 -20.34 22.45
N GLN A 998 -7.28 -19.19 22.58
CA GLN A 998 -6.00 -18.89 21.92
C GLN A 998 -4.78 -19.07 22.82
N ALA A 999 -4.94 -19.11 24.13
CA ALA A 999 -3.91 -19.44 25.12
C ALA A 999 -3.83 -20.97 25.35
#